data_97d900d4dfab334df2b954335c181414
#
_entry.id   97d900d4dfab334df2b954335c181414
#
_cell.length_a   1.000
_cell.length_b   1.000
_cell.length_c   1.000
_cell.angle_alpha   90.00
_cell.angle_beta   90.00
_cell.angle_gamma   90.00
#
_symmetry.space_group_name_H-M   'P 1'
#
loop_
_entity.id
_entity.type
_entity.pdbx_description
1 polymer ?
#
loop_
_entity_poly.entity_id
_entity_poly.type
_entity_poly.pdbx_seq_one_letter_code
_entity_poly.pdbx_strand_id
1 'polypeptide(L)'
;MNAKSPSLPAISDAIWRRKYRFSGSASAPADQTIEDTFRRVARAAGSVEKGGKRQQQKWATAFYDAMADFGFQPAGRILAGAGTDRNVTLFNCFVLGEIADDLTSIFDSVKEAALTMQAGGGIGHDFSTLRPRGAPVKSIGADASGPVSFMDIWDAMCRTIMSAGQRRGAMMATLRCDHPDIEAFIAAKADPVRLRNFNLSVLVTDAFMDAVRRNASWDLVFDGKVYKTVDARALWDRIMRATYDYAEPGVIFIDRVNAANNLSYCETISATNPCGEQPLPPYGACLLGSINLAHLVEAPFTPEARIDTAKLEARVATAIRFLDNVIDVSRYPLDAQAREAHAKRRIGLGVTGLADALIFLGSPYGGAAARERAASWMAIIQNAAYRASAALAAEKGAFPLYDANAFLARPNIARLDADVRDAIAANGIRNGCLTSIAPTGTISLLAANVSSGIEPVFDFVYRRRVLGDDQAAEEQTVEDFAHRKFRETFGTDAPLPEAFVTTEALTPSQHVAMQAALQPFIDSAISKTINCPEDISFESFRDIYIEAYDLGLKGCTTYRPNPVTGAVLSREAPAAEDAGQSDTSVALTSPKVPAIKSVPDEAARSGGIVYMTKPLERDAALEGITYKIKWPASAHALYVTINDIVRDGRRRPFEIFINTKNLEHYAWTVALTRMISAVFRRGGDVAFVAEELKAVFDPEGGRWMQGRYVPSLLAAIGDVIEQHMLRTGFLTPEGSGQTDPDGVEREPVTIAQRAGLGRDDHQVAETTNGEPLPRSASISGARICPRCGERALRRIEGCWTCASCTYSRCG
;
A
#
# COMPACT_ATOMS: atom_id res chain seq x y z
N MET A 1 -32.94 -19.86 -27.93
CA MET A 1 -31.99 -19.20 -28.84
C MET A 1 -30.76 -18.87 -27.98
N ASN A 2 -29.62 -19.55 -28.24
CA ASN A 2 -28.36 -19.26 -27.55
C ASN A 2 -27.82 -17.94 -28.12
N ALA A 3 -28.11 -16.83 -27.45
CA ALA A 3 -27.36 -15.62 -27.69
C ALA A 3 -25.91 -15.92 -27.27
N LYS A 4 -24.99 -15.91 -28.22
CA LYS A 4 -23.55 -15.94 -27.91
C LYS A 4 -23.26 -14.77 -26.98
N SER A 5 -22.77 -15.04 -25.78
CA SER A 5 -22.25 -14.00 -24.90
C SER A 5 -21.27 -13.13 -25.70
N PRO A 6 -21.38 -11.80 -25.65
CA PRO A 6 -20.44 -10.93 -26.32
C PRO A 6 -19.03 -11.29 -25.84
N SER A 7 -18.07 -11.44 -26.73
CA SER A 7 -16.68 -11.70 -26.37
C SER A 7 -16.19 -10.54 -25.51
N LEU A 8 -15.70 -10.86 -24.31
CA LEU A 8 -15.10 -9.86 -23.42
C LEU A 8 -13.95 -9.15 -24.15
N PRO A 9 -13.78 -7.85 -23.94
CA PRO A 9 -12.55 -7.17 -24.34
C PRO A 9 -11.32 -7.88 -23.77
N ALA A 10 -10.19 -7.85 -24.50
CA ALA A 10 -8.97 -8.58 -24.11
C ALA A 10 -8.54 -8.29 -22.67
N ILE A 11 -8.60 -7.01 -22.24
CA ILE A 11 -8.28 -6.62 -20.88
C ILE A 11 -9.22 -7.24 -19.84
N SER A 12 -10.52 -7.31 -20.15
CA SER A 12 -11.53 -7.87 -19.24
C SER A 12 -11.35 -9.38 -19.07
N ASP A 13 -11.05 -10.10 -20.17
CA ASP A 13 -10.73 -11.53 -20.12
C ASP A 13 -9.44 -11.80 -19.34
N ALA A 14 -8.38 -11.03 -19.57
CA ALA A 14 -7.13 -11.13 -18.83
C ALA A 14 -7.33 -10.89 -17.32
N ILE A 15 -8.11 -9.87 -16.94
CA ILE A 15 -8.44 -9.57 -15.55
C ILE A 15 -9.27 -10.70 -14.94
N TRP A 16 -10.29 -11.20 -15.65
CA TRP A 16 -11.09 -12.33 -15.17
C TRP A 16 -10.23 -13.56 -14.91
N ARG A 17 -9.49 -14.03 -15.90
CA ARG A 17 -8.64 -15.25 -15.80
C ARG A 17 -7.69 -15.16 -14.62
N ARG A 18 -7.11 -14.01 -14.39
CA ARG A 18 -6.04 -13.82 -13.43
C ARG A 18 -6.52 -13.53 -12.02
N LYS A 19 -7.62 -12.79 -11.86
CA LYS A 19 -8.07 -12.30 -10.55
C LYS A 19 -9.29 -13.02 -9.99
N TYR A 20 -10.19 -13.49 -10.85
CA TYR A 20 -11.53 -13.93 -10.42
C TYR A 20 -11.88 -15.37 -10.77
N ARG A 21 -11.26 -15.92 -11.80
CA ARG A 21 -11.45 -17.29 -12.21
C ARG A 21 -11.03 -18.25 -11.09
N PHE A 22 -11.92 -19.16 -10.71
CA PHE A 22 -11.59 -20.26 -9.84
C PHE A 22 -10.99 -21.39 -10.66
N SER A 23 -9.76 -21.82 -10.33
CA SER A 23 -9.05 -22.87 -11.09
C SER A 23 -9.52 -24.26 -10.76
N GLY A 24 -10.52 -24.39 -9.86
CA GLY A 24 -10.98 -25.68 -9.38
C GLY A 24 -10.16 -26.18 -8.19
N SER A 25 -10.70 -27.23 -7.56
CA SER A 25 -10.07 -27.98 -6.48
C SER A 25 -10.53 -29.44 -6.55
N ALA A 26 -10.06 -30.28 -5.61
CA ALA A 26 -10.54 -31.66 -5.50
C ALA A 26 -12.06 -31.77 -5.23
N SER A 27 -12.66 -30.73 -4.63
CA SER A 27 -14.07 -30.70 -4.21
C SER A 27 -15.00 -29.87 -5.10
N ALA A 28 -14.44 -29.01 -5.99
CA ALA A 28 -15.23 -28.12 -6.82
C ALA A 28 -14.61 -27.90 -8.21
N PRO A 29 -15.42 -27.87 -9.30
CA PRO A 29 -14.94 -27.69 -10.67
C PRO A 29 -14.42 -26.27 -10.89
N ALA A 30 -13.51 -26.13 -11.85
CA ALA A 30 -13.00 -24.84 -12.30
C ALA A 30 -14.07 -24.05 -13.06
N ASP A 31 -14.04 -22.71 -12.92
CA ASP A 31 -14.81 -21.81 -13.79
C ASP A 31 -14.23 -21.88 -15.23
N GLN A 32 -15.06 -22.14 -16.23
CA GLN A 32 -14.64 -22.17 -17.63
C GLN A 32 -14.89 -20.83 -18.31
N THR A 33 -15.92 -20.12 -17.90
CA THR A 33 -16.38 -18.83 -18.41
C THR A 33 -16.64 -17.86 -17.25
N ILE A 34 -16.78 -16.56 -17.56
CA ILE A 34 -17.14 -15.55 -16.55
C ILE A 34 -18.54 -15.81 -15.99
N GLU A 35 -19.44 -16.36 -16.81
CA GLU A 35 -20.78 -16.73 -16.37
C GLU A 35 -20.73 -17.84 -15.30
N ASP A 36 -19.75 -18.75 -15.37
CA ASP A 36 -19.58 -19.77 -14.34
C ASP A 36 -19.16 -19.14 -13.01
N THR A 37 -18.28 -18.13 -13.06
CA THR A 37 -17.94 -17.31 -11.90
C THR A 37 -19.19 -16.65 -11.32
N PHE A 38 -20.01 -16.00 -12.14
CA PHE A 38 -21.23 -15.33 -11.68
C PHE A 38 -22.25 -16.33 -11.12
N ARG A 39 -22.43 -17.50 -11.76
CA ARG A 39 -23.30 -18.58 -11.24
C ARG A 39 -22.82 -19.14 -9.92
N ARG A 40 -21.52 -19.33 -9.76
CA ARG A 40 -20.90 -19.79 -8.49
C ARG A 40 -21.16 -18.80 -7.36
N VAL A 41 -20.90 -17.53 -7.60
CA VAL A 41 -21.09 -16.42 -6.65
C VAL A 41 -22.58 -16.28 -6.29
N ALA A 42 -23.46 -16.28 -7.29
CA ALA A 42 -24.90 -16.16 -7.10
C ALA A 42 -25.48 -17.32 -6.25
N ARG A 43 -25.06 -18.56 -6.54
CA ARG A 43 -25.45 -19.74 -5.73
C ARG A 43 -24.97 -19.64 -4.28
N ALA A 44 -23.73 -19.20 -4.08
CA ALA A 44 -23.20 -19.01 -2.73
C ALA A 44 -24.01 -17.98 -1.95
N ALA A 45 -24.29 -16.80 -2.52
CA ALA A 45 -25.10 -15.78 -1.88
C ALA A 45 -26.56 -16.22 -1.69
N GLY A 46 -27.11 -17.02 -2.63
CA GLY A 46 -28.48 -17.54 -2.54
C GLY A 46 -28.65 -18.66 -1.51
N SER A 47 -27.56 -19.34 -1.10
CA SER A 47 -27.62 -20.54 -0.24
C SER A 47 -28.14 -20.28 1.18
N VAL A 48 -28.01 -19.02 1.67
CA VAL A 48 -28.47 -18.62 3.03
C VAL A 48 -29.93 -18.14 3.06
N GLU A 49 -30.60 -18.10 1.90
CA GLU A 49 -32.01 -17.73 1.85
C GLU A 49 -32.90 -18.78 2.51
N LYS A 50 -33.81 -18.31 3.38
CA LYS A 50 -34.80 -19.15 4.07
C LYS A 50 -35.93 -19.54 3.11
N GLY A 51 -36.65 -20.61 3.42
CA GLY A 51 -37.77 -21.10 2.58
C GLY A 51 -37.39 -22.24 1.61
N GLY A 52 -36.21 -22.88 1.81
CA GLY A 52 -35.80 -24.09 1.12
C GLY A 52 -35.25 -23.84 -0.29
N LYS A 53 -34.93 -24.95 -1.00
CA LYS A 53 -34.22 -24.94 -2.29
C LYS A 53 -34.85 -24.05 -3.36
N ARG A 54 -36.17 -23.92 -3.37
CA ARG A 54 -36.90 -23.10 -4.35
C ARG A 54 -36.59 -21.60 -4.16
N GLN A 55 -36.60 -21.14 -2.92
CA GLN A 55 -36.25 -19.73 -2.63
C GLN A 55 -34.77 -19.46 -2.87
N GLN A 56 -33.89 -20.38 -2.48
CA GLN A 56 -32.44 -20.28 -2.74
C GLN A 56 -32.18 -20.16 -4.25
N GLN A 57 -32.82 -21.00 -5.08
CA GLN A 57 -32.68 -20.94 -6.53
C GLN A 57 -33.24 -19.66 -7.13
N LYS A 58 -34.43 -19.21 -6.63
CA LYS A 58 -35.03 -17.93 -7.07
C LYS A 58 -34.06 -16.77 -6.90
N TRP A 59 -33.47 -16.65 -5.70
CA TRP A 59 -32.53 -15.57 -5.44
C TRP A 59 -31.17 -15.76 -6.13
N ALA A 60 -30.69 -16.98 -6.25
CA ALA A 60 -29.49 -17.25 -7.05
C ALA A 60 -29.67 -16.82 -8.51
N THR A 61 -30.85 -17.03 -9.09
CA THR A 61 -31.15 -16.54 -10.45
C THR A 61 -31.18 -15.01 -10.50
N ALA A 62 -31.86 -14.34 -9.56
CA ALA A 62 -31.91 -12.88 -9.52
C ALA A 62 -30.52 -12.26 -9.33
N PHE A 63 -29.68 -12.86 -8.49
CA PHE A 63 -28.28 -12.41 -8.28
C PHE A 63 -27.43 -12.62 -9.53
N TYR A 64 -27.58 -13.76 -10.21
CA TYR A 64 -26.90 -14.00 -11.48
C TYR A 64 -27.33 -12.98 -12.55
N ASP A 65 -28.63 -12.75 -12.73
CA ASP A 65 -29.16 -11.79 -13.72
C ASP A 65 -28.67 -10.36 -13.44
N ALA A 66 -28.51 -10.00 -12.16
CA ALA A 66 -27.97 -8.70 -11.78
C ALA A 66 -26.49 -8.52 -12.13
N MET A 67 -25.70 -9.60 -12.15
CA MET A 67 -24.27 -9.58 -12.51
C MET A 67 -24.01 -9.82 -14.00
N ALA A 68 -24.86 -10.61 -14.66
CA ALA A 68 -24.60 -11.12 -16.01
C ALA A 68 -24.51 -10.02 -17.07
N ASP A 69 -25.22 -8.92 -16.89
CA ASP A 69 -25.15 -7.74 -17.74
C ASP A 69 -24.17 -6.66 -17.21
N PHE A 70 -23.33 -6.98 -16.22
CA PHE A 70 -22.47 -6.05 -15.50
C PHE A 70 -23.19 -4.85 -14.85
N GLY A 71 -24.49 -4.88 -14.71
CA GLY A 71 -25.27 -3.80 -14.09
C GLY A 71 -25.09 -3.71 -12.57
N PHE A 72 -24.75 -4.84 -11.91
CA PHE A 72 -24.27 -4.89 -10.54
C PHE A 72 -22.97 -5.68 -10.47
N GLN A 73 -21.96 -5.11 -9.83
CA GLN A 73 -20.66 -5.73 -9.66
C GLN A 73 -20.30 -5.88 -8.17
N PRO A 74 -20.28 -7.11 -7.65
CA PRO A 74 -19.72 -7.37 -6.33
C PRO A 74 -18.23 -7.04 -6.31
N ALA A 75 -17.75 -6.69 -5.14
CA ALA A 75 -16.32 -6.45 -4.94
C ALA A 75 -15.47 -7.67 -5.33
N GLY A 76 -14.22 -7.41 -5.73
CA GLY A 76 -13.34 -8.45 -6.26
C GLY A 76 -13.10 -9.64 -5.34
N ARG A 77 -13.16 -9.46 -4.01
CA ARG A 77 -13.05 -10.57 -3.03
C ARG A 77 -14.24 -11.50 -3.09
N ILE A 78 -15.42 -10.98 -3.30
CA ILE A 78 -16.64 -11.79 -3.47
C ILE A 78 -16.53 -12.60 -4.76
N LEU A 79 -16.13 -11.95 -5.88
CA LEU A 79 -15.97 -12.64 -7.17
C LEU A 79 -14.94 -13.78 -7.09
N ALA A 80 -13.81 -13.54 -6.42
CA ALA A 80 -12.71 -14.51 -6.32
C ALA A 80 -12.97 -15.65 -5.31
N GLY A 81 -13.72 -15.37 -4.21
CA GLY A 81 -13.80 -16.28 -3.06
C GLY A 81 -15.16 -16.93 -2.81
N ALA A 82 -16.29 -16.27 -3.17
CA ALA A 82 -17.60 -16.81 -2.85
C ALA A 82 -17.88 -18.12 -3.59
N GLY A 83 -18.34 -19.14 -2.86
CA GLY A 83 -18.64 -20.46 -3.40
C GLY A 83 -17.41 -21.31 -3.74
N THR A 84 -16.21 -20.92 -3.29
CA THR A 84 -15.00 -21.73 -3.35
C THR A 84 -14.73 -22.38 -2.00
N ASP A 85 -13.89 -23.42 -1.99
CA ASP A 85 -13.41 -24.08 -0.76
C ASP A 85 -12.20 -23.39 -0.12
N ARG A 86 -11.70 -22.31 -0.72
CA ARG A 86 -10.58 -21.53 -0.19
C ARG A 86 -10.94 -20.88 1.15
N ASN A 87 -10.00 -20.91 2.09
CA ASN A 87 -10.17 -20.23 3.39
C ASN A 87 -9.82 -18.74 3.28
N VAL A 88 -10.67 -17.97 2.60
CA VAL A 88 -10.51 -16.53 2.37
C VAL A 88 -11.74 -15.78 2.84
N THR A 89 -11.54 -14.53 3.26
CA THR A 89 -12.66 -13.64 3.57
C THR A 89 -13.27 -13.05 2.29
N LEU A 90 -14.55 -12.76 2.31
CA LEU A 90 -15.25 -12.07 1.22
C LEU A 90 -15.28 -10.54 1.42
N PHE A 91 -14.84 -10.08 2.61
CA PHE A 91 -14.67 -8.67 2.91
C PHE A 91 -13.37 -8.13 2.31
N ASN A 92 -13.45 -6.93 1.74
CA ASN A 92 -12.26 -6.29 1.18
C ASN A 92 -11.39 -5.65 2.24
N CYS A 93 -12.01 -5.07 3.26
CA CYS A 93 -11.37 -4.12 4.17
C CYS A 93 -11.84 -4.30 5.61
N PHE A 94 -10.91 -4.09 6.54
CA PHE A 94 -11.12 -4.15 7.98
C PHE A 94 -10.41 -2.98 8.64
N VAL A 95 -10.94 -2.50 9.74
CA VAL A 95 -10.17 -1.81 10.78
C VAL A 95 -9.96 -2.82 11.89
N LEU A 96 -8.75 -2.89 12.44
CA LEU A 96 -8.44 -3.83 13.53
C LEU A 96 -8.79 -3.26 14.89
N GLY A 97 -8.58 -4.04 15.94
CA GLY A 97 -8.84 -3.63 17.32
C GLY A 97 -8.02 -2.43 17.75
N GLU A 98 -8.46 -1.76 18.77
CA GLU A 98 -7.68 -0.71 19.45
C GLU A 98 -6.37 -1.30 19.98
N ILE A 99 -5.26 -0.61 19.75
CA ILE A 99 -3.95 -1.04 20.24
C ILE A 99 -3.77 -0.44 21.62
N ALA A 100 -3.88 -1.26 22.69
CA ALA A 100 -3.57 -0.76 24.03
C ALA A 100 -2.06 -0.45 24.13
N ASP A 101 -1.72 0.52 24.99
CA ASP A 101 -0.37 1.06 25.13
C ASP A 101 0.54 0.14 25.97
N ASP A 102 0.65 -1.13 25.54
CA ASP A 102 1.52 -2.16 26.11
C ASP A 102 2.03 -3.11 25.03
N LEU A 103 3.20 -3.74 25.25
CA LEU A 103 3.84 -4.60 24.27
C LEU A 103 3.00 -5.82 23.88
N THR A 104 2.24 -6.40 24.79
CA THR A 104 1.41 -7.57 24.50
C THR A 104 0.33 -7.22 23.50
N SER A 105 -0.40 -6.13 23.73
CA SER A 105 -1.43 -5.63 22.83
C SER A 105 -0.86 -5.22 21.47
N ILE A 106 0.31 -4.58 21.44
CA ILE A 106 1.00 -4.21 20.20
C ILE A 106 1.29 -5.46 19.36
N PHE A 107 1.88 -6.52 19.93
CA PHE A 107 2.20 -7.74 19.19
C PHE A 107 0.98 -8.61 18.88
N ASP A 108 -0.04 -8.62 19.73
CA ASP A 108 -1.32 -9.26 19.40
C ASP A 108 -1.98 -8.57 18.21
N SER A 109 -1.94 -7.24 18.14
CA SER A 109 -2.43 -6.48 16.99
C SER A 109 -1.63 -6.77 15.70
N VAL A 110 -0.31 -6.94 15.78
CA VAL A 110 0.52 -7.39 14.62
C VAL A 110 0.10 -8.79 14.16
N LYS A 111 -0.14 -9.72 15.08
CA LYS A 111 -0.62 -11.08 14.76
C LYS A 111 -2.01 -11.05 14.10
N GLU A 112 -2.96 -10.28 14.64
CA GLU A 112 -4.29 -10.11 14.06
C GLU A 112 -4.23 -9.50 12.65
N ALA A 113 -3.34 -8.52 12.45
CA ALA A 113 -3.03 -7.94 11.15
C ALA A 113 -2.55 -9.00 10.16
N ALA A 114 -1.59 -9.84 10.55
CA ALA A 114 -1.04 -10.92 9.73
C ALA A 114 -2.13 -11.92 9.30
N LEU A 115 -2.98 -12.36 10.23
CA LEU A 115 -4.07 -13.31 9.97
C LEU A 115 -5.13 -12.71 9.03
N THR A 116 -5.50 -11.44 9.24
CA THR A 116 -6.48 -10.75 8.39
C THR A 116 -5.96 -10.53 6.97
N MET A 117 -4.69 -10.15 6.84
CA MET A 117 -4.04 -9.98 5.54
C MET A 117 -3.85 -11.31 4.80
N GLN A 118 -3.48 -12.38 5.50
CA GLN A 118 -3.37 -13.73 4.92
C GLN A 118 -4.70 -14.18 4.33
N ALA A 119 -5.83 -13.92 5.02
CA ALA A 119 -7.18 -14.20 4.51
C ALA A 119 -7.60 -13.27 3.36
N GLY A 120 -6.81 -12.26 3.04
CA GLY A 120 -6.98 -11.37 1.90
C GLY A 120 -7.58 -9.99 2.21
N GLY A 121 -7.81 -9.62 3.47
CA GLY A 121 -8.29 -8.30 3.88
C GLY A 121 -7.22 -7.22 3.77
N GLY A 122 -7.59 -6.02 3.31
CA GLY A 122 -6.83 -4.79 3.59
C GLY A 122 -7.14 -4.32 5.00
N ILE A 123 -6.20 -3.69 5.68
CA ILE A 123 -6.35 -3.34 7.10
C ILE A 123 -6.08 -1.86 7.39
N GLY A 124 -6.69 -1.36 8.43
CA GLY A 124 -6.43 -0.04 9.00
C GLY A 124 -6.22 -0.11 10.51
N HIS A 125 -5.36 0.77 11.01
CA HIS A 125 -5.05 0.93 12.42
C HIS A 125 -5.02 2.40 12.82
N ASP A 126 -5.49 2.70 14.02
CA ASP A 126 -5.22 3.94 14.72
C ASP A 126 -4.03 3.76 15.67
N PHE A 127 -2.99 4.53 15.46
CA PHE A 127 -1.78 4.52 16.28
C PHE A 127 -1.79 5.61 17.35
N SER A 128 -2.87 6.38 17.47
CA SER A 128 -3.00 7.51 18.41
C SER A 128 -3.07 7.08 19.87
N THR A 129 -3.35 5.81 20.12
CA THR A 129 -3.43 5.22 21.46
C THR A 129 -2.08 4.89 22.09
N LEU A 130 -1.00 4.88 21.29
CA LEU A 130 0.34 4.58 21.75
C LEU A 130 1.04 5.82 22.30
N ARG A 131 1.71 5.70 23.45
CA ARG A 131 2.47 6.80 24.07
C ARG A 131 3.56 7.33 23.12
N PRO A 132 3.83 8.65 23.19
CA PRO A 132 4.81 9.26 22.31
C PRO A 132 6.24 8.84 22.65
N ARG A 133 7.13 9.01 21.69
CA ARG A 133 8.57 8.80 21.84
C ARG A 133 9.12 9.64 23.02
N GLY A 134 9.96 9.01 23.84
CA GLY A 134 10.54 9.64 25.02
C GLY A 134 9.60 9.70 26.23
N ALA A 135 8.36 9.18 26.12
CA ALA A 135 7.51 9.02 27.30
C ALA A 135 8.06 7.91 28.22
N PRO A 136 7.99 8.07 29.57
CA PRO A 136 8.61 7.10 30.47
C PRO A 136 7.85 5.77 30.48
N VAL A 137 8.58 4.67 30.34
CA VAL A 137 8.09 3.29 30.55
C VAL A 137 8.43 2.89 31.98
N LYS A 138 7.52 3.16 32.92
CA LYS A 138 7.76 3.02 34.36
C LYS A 138 8.21 1.61 34.79
N SER A 139 7.73 0.57 34.09
CA SER A 139 8.04 -0.83 34.44
C SER A 139 9.50 -1.23 34.23
N ILE A 140 10.22 -0.56 33.34
CA ILE A 140 11.61 -0.89 32.98
C ILE A 140 12.57 0.31 33.11
N GLY A 141 12.09 1.50 33.47
CA GLY A 141 12.92 2.70 33.64
C GLY A 141 13.53 3.21 32.32
N ALA A 142 12.90 2.96 31.18
CA ALA A 142 13.37 3.38 29.86
C ALA A 142 12.39 4.33 29.19
N ASP A 143 12.80 4.95 28.10
CA ASP A 143 11.96 5.81 27.26
C ASP A 143 11.23 5.00 26.18
N ALA A 144 10.00 5.41 25.85
CA ALA A 144 9.21 4.79 24.80
C ALA A 144 9.73 5.12 23.41
N SER A 145 9.61 4.16 22.49
CA SER A 145 10.02 4.31 21.08
C SER A 145 9.04 5.15 20.24
N GLY A 146 7.77 5.26 20.68
CA GLY A 146 6.70 5.97 20.00
C GLY A 146 6.03 5.18 18.86
N PRO A 147 4.83 5.60 18.41
CA PRO A 147 4.01 4.89 17.44
C PRO A 147 4.72 4.65 16.09
N VAL A 148 5.44 5.65 15.56
CA VAL A 148 6.09 5.57 14.24
C VAL A 148 7.18 4.48 14.20
N SER A 149 7.86 4.22 15.32
CA SER A 149 8.85 3.14 15.40
C SER A 149 8.18 1.76 15.41
N PHE A 150 7.02 1.62 16.05
CA PHE A 150 6.27 0.36 16.02
C PHE A 150 5.68 0.07 14.65
N MET A 151 5.29 1.08 13.87
CA MET A 151 4.80 0.89 12.49
C MET A 151 5.81 0.16 11.60
N ASP A 152 7.12 0.28 11.85
CA ASP A 152 8.14 -0.46 11.11
C ASP A 152 7.98 -1.99 11.26
N ILE A 153 7.44 -2.47 12.39
CA ILE A 153 7.15 -3.90 12.63
C ILE A 153 6.01 -4.37 11.72
N TRP A 154 4.92 -3.60 11.63
CA TRP A 154 3.81 -3.91 10.69
C TRP A 154 4.26 -3.87 9.25
N ASP A 155 5.11 -2.90 8.87
CA ASP A 155 5.63 -2.81 7.51
C ASP A 155 6.50 -4.02 7.14
N ALA A 156 7.35 -4.47 8.06
CA ALA A 156 8.16 -5.68 7.90
C ALA A 156 7.28 -6.94 7.82
N MET A 157 6.27 -7.07 8.68
CA MET A 157 5.29 -8.16 8.64
C MET A 157 4.55 -8.18 7.30
N CYS A 158 4.06 -7.04 6.82
CA CYS A 158 3.33 -6.92 5.57
C CYS A 158 4.19 -7.30 4.35
N ARG A 159 5.48 -6.99 4.36
CA ARG A 159 6.42 -7.42 3.32
C ARG A 159 6.61 -8.93 3.28
N THR A 160 6.49 -9.59 4.42
CA THR A 160 6.72 -11.02 4.58
C THR A 160 5.47 -11.85 4.27
N ILE A 161 4.29 -11.35 4.63
CA ILE A 161 3.03 -12.08 4.47
C ILE A 161 2.48 -11.93 3.06
N MET A 162 2.38 -13.06 2.35
CA MET A 162 1.68 -13.11 1.06
C MET A 162 0.17 -13.15 1.28
N SER A 163 -0.53 -12.13 0.78
CA SER A 163 -2.00 -12.09 0.82
C SER A 163 -2.60 -13.13 -0.15
N ALA A 164 -3.73 -13.73 0.23
CA ALA A 164 -4.47 -14.66 -0.63
C ALA A 164 -4.79 -14.01 -1.99
N GLY A 165 -4.44 -14.68 -3.10
CA GLY A 165 -4.67 -14.23 -4.47
C GLY A 165 -3.62 -13.26 -5.03
N GLN A 166 -2.36 -13.34 -4.61
CA GLN A 166 -1.21 -12.60 -5.17
C GLN A 166 -1.30 -11.06 -5.08
N ARG A 167 -2.19 -10.51 -4.26
CA ARG A 167 -2.24 -9.08 -4.00
C ARG A 167 -1.23 -8.73 -2.89
N ARG A 168 -0.41 -7.70 -3.09
CA ARG A 168 0.40 -7.13 -2.00
C ARG A 168 -0.53 -6.65 -0.90
N GLY A 169 -0.16 -6.87 0.36
CA GLY A 169 -0.86 -6.30 1.49
C GLY A 169 -0.88 -4.77 1.39
N ALA A 170 -1.95 -4.17 1.88
CA ALA A 170 -2.07 -2.73 1.99
C ALA A 170 -2.62 -2.39 3.37
N MET A 171 -2.01 -1.42 4.03
CA MET A 171 -2.37 -0.97 5.36
C MET A 171 -2.64 0.53 5.36
N MET A 172 -3.53 0.97 6.23
CA MET A 172 -3.71 2.38 6.60
C MET A 172 -3.21 2.57 8.02
N ALA A 173 -2.45 3.63 8.25
CA ALA A 173 -2.17 4.13 9.58
C ALA A 173 -2.80 5.51 9.75
N THR A 174 -3.53 5.69 10.83
CA THR A 174 -4.03 7.00 11.23
C THR A 174 -3.33 7.47 12.50
N LEU A 175 -3.14 8.79 12.61
CA LEU A 175 -2.67 9.46 13.82
C LEU A 175 -3.42 10.78 14.02
N ARG A 176 -3.83 11.07 15.25
CA ARG A 176 -4.52 12.33 15.59
C ARG A 176 -3.59 13.53 15.41
N CYS A 177 -4.15 14.65 14.95
CA CYS A 177 -3.39 15.89 14.73
C CYS A 177 -2.87 16.54 16.04
N ASP A 178 -3.37 16.10 17.21
CA ASP A 178 -2.90 16.54 18.52
C ASP A 178 -1.95 15.53 19.21
N HIS A 179 -1.55 14.45 18.53
CA HIS A 179 -0.60 13.50 19.09
C HIS A 179 0.82 14.08 19.14
N PRO A 180 1.61 13.87 20.23
CA PRO A 180 2.95 14.46 20.34
C PRO A 180 3.93 14.04 19.24
N ASP A 181 3.78 12.85 18.64
CA ASP A 181 4.62 12.37 17.55
C ASP A 181 4.08 12.74 16.14
N ILE A 182 3.11 13.65 16.05
CA ILE A 182 2.50 14.02 14.76
C ILE A 182 3.52 14.54 13.75
N GLU A 183 4.52 15.29 14.19
CA GLU A 183 5.56 15.82 13.31
C GLU A 183 6.43 14.70 12.71
N ALA A 184 6.74 13.66 13.50
CA ALA A 184 7.47 12.49 13.05
C ALA A 184 6.62 11.63 12.07
N PHE A 185 5.32 11.52 12.33
CA PHE A 185 4.38 10.83 11.44
C PHE A 185 4.26 11.52 10.09
N ILE A 186 4.13 12.84 10.05
CA ILE A 186 4.09 13.63 8.81
C ILE A 186 5.37 13.41 7.99
N ALA A 187 6.54 13.38 8.64
CA ALA A 187 7.82 13.23 7.97
C ALA A 187 8.15 11.78 7.56
N ALA A 188 7.37 10.78 7.98
CA ALA A 188 7.73 9.36 7.85
C ALA A 188 7.88 8.88 6.40
N LYS A 189 7.22 9.54 5.43
CA LYS A 189 7.31 9.23 3.99
C LYS A 189 8.33 10.06 3.21
N ALA A 190 9.05 10.95 3.87
CA ALA A 190 10.19 11.64 3.24
C ALA A 190 11.31 10.66 2.84
N ASP A 191 11.42 9.53 3.56
CA ASP A 191 12.22 8.38 3.15
C ASP A 191 11.38 7.47 2.23
N PRO A 192 11.70 7.35 0.93
CA PRO A 192 10.89 6.61 -0.04
C PRO A 192 10.92 5.09 0.16
N VAL A 193 11.78 4.55 1.04
CA VAL A 193 11.85 3.11 1.34
C VAL A 193 11.13 2.73 2.63
N ARG A 194 10.86 3.70 3.50
CA ARG A 194 10.23 3.46 4.79
C ARG A 194 8.70 3.38 4.67
N LEU A 195 8.07 2.49 5.42
CA LEU A 195 6.61 2.31 5.54
C LEU A 195 5.88 2.18 4.18
N ARG A 196 6.50 1.51 3.20
CA ARG A 196 5.97 1.41 1.82
C ARG A 196 4.64 0.68 1.70
N ASN A 197 4.30 -0.15 2.69
CA ASN A 197 3.05 -0.90 2.71
C ASN A 197 1.93 -0.18 3.47
N PHE A 198 2.23 1.00 4.02
CA PHE A 198 1.24 1.87 4.64
C PHE A 198 0.83 3.02 3.71
N ASN A 199 -0.46 3.36 3.75
CA ASN A 199 -0.95 4.69 3.47
C ASN A 199 -1.09 5.40 4.82
N LEU A 200 -0.64 6.66 4.91
CA LEU A 200 -0.70 7.46 6.12
C LEU A 200 -1.81 8.50 6.01
N SER A 201 -2.58 8.70 7.08
CA SER A 201 -3.57 9.78 7.14
C SER A 201 -3.61 10.43 8.51
N VAL A 202 -3.68 11.75 8.54
CA VAL A 202 -3.87 12.53 9.76
C VAL A 202 -5.36 12.66 10.06
N LEU A 203 -5.75 12.35 11.30
CA LEU A 203 -7.11 12.60 11.80
C LEU A 203 -7.19 14.06 12.24
N VAL A 204 -7.85 14.88 11.44
CA VAL A 204 -8.01 16.32 11.65
C VAL A 204 -9.38 16.59 12.29
N THR A 205 -9.37 17.33 13.40
CA THR A 205 -10.59 17.74 14.11
C THR A 205 -11.10 19.10 13.66
N ASP A 206 -12.39 19.38 13.87
CA ASP A 206 -12.96 20.71 13.61
C ASP A 206 -12.28 21.78 14.49
N ALA A 207 -11.94 21.45 15.74
CA ALA A 207 -11.19 22.33 16.64
C ALA A 207 -9.80 22.69 16.09
N PHE A 208 -9.09 21.74 15.48
CA PHE A 208 -7.81 22.01 14.82
C PHE A 208 -7.99 22.93 13.62
N MET A 209 -8.98 22.70 12.76
CA MET A 209 -9.26 23.56 11.61
C MET A 209 -9.63 24.99 12.02
N ASP A 210 -10.38 25.14 13.12
CA ASP A 210 -10.67 26.46 13.71
C ASP A 210 -9.40 27.14 14.23
N ALA A 211 -8.49 26.40 14.87
CA ALA A 211 -7.21 26.92 15.32
C ALA A 211 -6.34 27.37 14.12
N VAL A 212 -6.30 26.58 13.02
CA VAL A 212 -5.62 26.92 11.76
C VAL A 212 -6.14 28.22 11.18
N ARG A 213 -7.46 28.42 11.14
CA ARG A 213 -8.09 29.66 10.62
C ARG A 213 -7.78 30.90 11.46
N ARG A 214 -7.70 30.74 12.76
CA ARG A 214 -7.42 31.83 13.70
C ARG A 214 -5.94 32.07 13.94
N ASN A 215 -5.04 31.31 13.29
CA ASN A 215 -3.60 31.29 13.58
C ASN A 215 -3.33 31.13 15.09
N ALA A 216 -4.05 30.23 15.74
CA ALA A 216 -3.95 29.97 17.17
C ALA A 216 -2.89 28.90 17.48
N SER A 217 -2.51 28.84 18.77
CA SER A 217 -1.69 27.73 19.28
C SER A 217 -2.49 26.43 19.30
N TRP A 218 -1.78 25.31 19.19
CA TRP A 218 -2.32 23.94 19.22
C TRP A 218 -1.47 23.06 20.13
N ASP A 219 -2.11 22.45 21.13
CA ASP A 219 -1.44 21.59 22.07
C ASP A 219 -1.36 20.16 21.54
N LEU A 220 -0.16 19.58 21.61
CA LEU A 220 0.10 18.16 21.35
C LEU A 220 -0.02 17.42 22.68
N VAL A 221 -1.05 16.55 22.77
CA VAL A 221 -1.53 15.99 24.04
C VAL A 221 -1.54 14.46 23.98
N PHE A 222 -1.09 13.81 25.04
CA PHE A 222 -1.27 12.38 25.27
C PHE A 222 -1.61 12.14 26.74
N ASP A 223 -2.63 11.33 27.00
CA ASP A 223 -3.14 11.00 28.36
C ASP A 223 -3.36 12.26 29.22
N GLY A 224 -3.98 13.28 28.65
CA GLY A 224 -4.28 14.56 29.33
C GLY A 224 -3.07 15.46 29.60
N LYS A 225 -1.86 15.03 29.23
CA LYS A 225 -0.64 15.81 29.41
C LYS A 225 -0.26 16.52 28.10
N VAL A 226 -0.02 17.84 28.17
CA VAL A 226 0.57 18.59 27.08
C VAL A 226 2.08 18.32 27.03
N TYR A 227 2.55 17.81 25.88
CA TYR A 227 3.96 17.54 25.62
C TYR A 227 4.63 18.71 24.90
N LYS A 228 3.89 19.36 24.02
CA LYS A 228 4.39 20.49 23.22
C LYS A 228 3.21 21.34 22.77
N THR A 229 3.40 22.65 22.69
CA THR A 229 2.47 23.59 22.04
C THR A 229 3.11 24.07 20.73
N VAL A 230 2.38 24.04 19.62
CA VAL A 230 2.82 24.45 18.30
C VAL A 230 1.87 25.47 17.71
N ASP A 231 2.26 26.14 16.64
CA ASP A 231 1.36 26.96 15.82
C ASP A 231 0.51 26.03 14.93
N ALA A 232 -0.82 26.15 15.01
CA ALA A 232 -1.74 25.30 14.25
C ALA A 232 -1.58 25.48 12.74
N ARG A 233 -1.37 26.73 12.26
CA ARG A 233 -1.16 27.02 10.86
C ARG A 233 0.13 26.43 10.33
N ALA A 234 1.22 26.55 11.11
CA ALA A 234 2.50 25.96 10.75
C ALA A 234 2.43 24.41 10.69
N LEU A 235 1.70 23.78 11.62
CA LEU A 235 1.48 22.32 11.59
C LEU A 235 0.66 21.93 10.35
N TRP A 236 -0.41 22.67 10.01
CA TRP A 236 -1.20 22.45 8.80
C TRP A 236 -0.36 22.57 7.54
N ASP A 237 0.41 23.66 7.42
CA ASP A 237 1.29 23.88 6.27
C ASP A 237 2.36 22.79 6.15
N ARG A 238 2.81 22.22 7.26
CA ARG A 238 3.73 21.07 7.27
C ARG A 238 3.06 19.78 6.77
N ILE A 239 1.82 19.50 7.15
CA ILE A 239 1.02 18.39 6.60
C ILE A 239 0.88 18.58 5.09
N MET A 240 0.44 19.76 4.66
CA MET A 240 0.23 20.06 3.25
C MET A 240 1.51 20.00 2.43
N ARG A 241 2.65 20.44 2.99
CA ARG A 241 3.96 20.35 2.30
C ARG A 241 4.39 18.90 2.10
N ALA A 242 4.24 18.05 3.11
CA ALA A 242 4.56 16.62 2.99
C ALA A 242 3.66 15.95 1.92
N THR A 243 2.37 16.26 1.92
CA THR A 243 1.43 15.74 0.91
C THR A 243 1.77 16.24 -0.49
N TYR A 244 2.15 17.51 -0.64
CA TYR A 244 2.58 18.09 -1.90
C TYR A 244 3.84 17.43 -2.47
N ASP A 245 4.82 17.17 -1.60
CA ASP A 245 6.14 16.62 -2.00
C ASP A 245 6.10 15.09 -2.17
N TYR A 246 5.34 14.36 -1.35
CA TYR A 246 5.38 12.89 -1.25
C TYR A 246 4.01 12.21 -1.43
N ALA A 247 2.93 12.96 -1.74
CA ALA A 247 1.55 12.48 -1.84
C ALA A 247 0.96 11.92 -0.51
N GLU A 248 1.68 11.99 0.58
CA GLU A 248 1.26 11.54 1.92
C GLU A 248 1.82 12.47 3.02
N PRO A 249 1.12 12.60 4.16
CA PRO A 249 -0.12 11.90 4.55
C PRO A 249 -1.37 12.49 3.91
N GLY A 250 -2.42 11.65 3.76
CA GLY A 250 -3.79 12.13 3.49
C GLY A 250 -4.41 12.78 4.71
N VAL A 251 -5.60 13.37 4.54
CA VAL A 251 -6.38 14.02 5.60
C VAL A 251 -7.74 13.39 5.73
N ILE A 252 -8.13 13.05 6.97
CA ILE A 252 -9.46 12.59 7.35
C ILE A 252 -10.06 13.60 8.33
N PHE A 253 -11.20 14.19 7.98
CA PHE A 253 -11.94 15.09 8.86
C PHE A 253 -12.80 14.25 9.81
N ILE A 254 -12.17 13.82 10.92
CA ILE A 254 -12.70 12.75 11.77
C ILE A 254 -13.99 13.13 12.49
N ASP A 255 -14.17 14.39 12.86
CA ASP A 255 -15.40 14.84 13.52
C ASP A 255 -16.58 14.75 12.55
N ARG A 256 -16.38 15.06 11.26
CA ARG A 256 -17.40 14.92 10.22
C ARG A 256 -17.75 13.46 9.93
N VAL A 257 -16.75 12.58 9.97
CA VAL A 257 -16.95 11.13 9.86
C VAL A 257 -17.87 10.65 10.99
N ASN A 258 -17.55 11.01 12.24
CA ASN A 258 -18.34 10.58 13.42
C ASN A 258 -19.70 11.25 13.48
N ALA A 259 -19.83 12.53 13.11
CA ALA A 259 -21.13 13.24 13.07
C ALA A 259 -22.09 12.61 12.05
N ALA A 260 -21.58 12.16 10.90
CA ALA A 260 -22.37 11.50 9.87
C ALA A 260 -22.52 9.97 10.07
N ASN A 261 -21.91 9.38 11.11
CA ASN A 261 -22.02 7.96 11.37
C ASN A 261 -23.43 7.58 11.90
N ASN A 262 -24.13 6.71 11.18
CA ASN A 262 -25.45 6.20 11.58
C ASN A 262 -25.43 5.45 12.93
N LEU A 263 -24.29 4.92 13.33
CA LEU A 263 -24.09 4.09 14.50
C LEU A 263 -23.32 4.79 15.62
N SER A 264 -23.21 6.12 15.58
CA SER A 264 -22.48 6.91 16.59
C SER A 264 -23.03 6.77 18.03
N TYR A 265 -24.21 6.19 18.21
CA TYR A 265 -24.77 5.86 19.53
C TYR A 265 -24.13 4.62 20.17
N CYS A 266 -23.41 3.78 19.40
CA CYS A 266 -22.79 2.56 19.92
C CYS A 266 -21.33 2.36 19.48
N GLU A 267 -20.74 3.32 18.74
CA GLU A 267 -19.36 3.24 18.27
C GLU A 267 -18.72 4.61 18.05
N THR A 268 -17.41 4.64 18.05
CA THR A 268 -16.60 5.78 17.60
C THR A 268 -15.62 5.30 16.52
N ILE A 269 -15.43 6.09 15.47
CA ILE A 269 -14.54 5.80 14.36
C ILE A 269 -13.25 6.60 14.54
N SER A 270 -12.09 5.90 14.43
CA SER A 270 -10.75 6.51 14.53
C SER A 270 -9.81 6.05 13.43
N ALA A 271 -10.24 5.12 12.55
CA ALA A 271 -9.43 4.63 11.45
C ALA A 271 -10.29 4.34 10.21
N THR A 272 -9.63 4.08 9.10
CA THR A 272 -10.26 3.70 7.83
C THR A 272 -9.46 2.60 7.15
N ASN A 273 -10.05 1.95 6.15
CA ASN A 273 -9.35 1.04 5.25
C ASN A 273 -8.30 1.78 4.38
N PRO A 274 -7.41 1.06 3.67
CA PRO A 274 -6.33 1.68 2.89
C PRO A 274 -6.76 2.71 1.83
N CYS A 275 -7.98 2.58 1.27
CA CYS A 275 -8.48 3.50 0.23
C CYS A 275 -9.37 4.63 0.77
N GLY A 276 -9.66 4.65 2.06
CA GLY A 276 -10.37 5.72 2.74
C GLY A 276 -11.90 5.73 2.58
N GLU A 277 -12.50 4.84 1.77
CA GLU A 277 -13.95 4.79 1.58
C GLU A 277 -14.72 4.15 2.74
N GLN A 278 -14.01 3.50 3.68
CA GLN A 278 -14.59 2.77 4.79
C GLN A 278 -13.98 3.20 6.14
N PRO A 279 -14.37 4.36 6.66
CA PRO A 279 -14.18 4.66 8.08
C PRO A 279 -14.98 3.65 8.92
N LEU A 280 -14.29 2.94 9.82
CA LEU A 280 -14.84 1.81 10.57
C LEU A 280 -14.44 1.88 12.04
N PRO A 281 -15.26 1.37 12.95
CA PRO A 281 -14.89 1.17 14.35
C PRO A 281 -13.90 0.01 14.50
N PRO A 282 -13.34 -0.21 15.70
CA PRO A 282 -12.52 -1.39 15.98
C PRO A 282 -13.21 -2.70 15.58
N TYR A 283 -12.47 -3.57 14.89
CA TYR A 283 -12.92 -4.81 14.26
C TYR A 283 -13.98 -4.66 13.16
N GLY A 284 -14.28 -3.43 12.78
CA GLY A 284 -15.23 -3.14 11.72
C GLY A 284 -14.78 -3.69 10.37
N ALA A 285 -15.76 -4.16 9.59
CA ALA A 285 -15.55 -4.68 8.25
C ALA A 285 -16.68 -4.22 7.34
N CYS A 286 -16.41 -4.06 6.04
CA CYS A 286 -17.45 -3.71 5.08
C CYS A 286 -17.37 -4.56 3.83
N LEU A 287 -18.56 -5.00 3.39
CA LEU A 287 -18.79 -5.64 2.11
C LEU A 287 -19.12 -4.60 1.06
N LEU A 288 -18.41 -4.65 -0.06
CA LEU A 288 -18.55 -3.68 -1.12
C LEU A 288 -19.19 -4.27 -2.37
N GLY A 289 -19.96 -3.44 -3.05
CA GLY A 289 -20.51 -3.69 -4.36
C GLY A 289 -20.81 -2.39 -5.07
N SER A 290 -20.97 -2.40 -6.39
CA SER A 290 -21.18 -1.20 -7.18
C SER A 290 -22.25 -1.40 -8.24
N ILE A 291 -23.15 -0.43 -8.36
CA ILE A 291 -24.07 -0.31 -9.50
C ILE A 291 -23.29 0.31 -10.67
N ASN A 292 -23.34 -0.31 -11.82
CA ASN A 292 -22.73 0.22 -13.04
C ASN A 292 -23.69 1.14 -13.76
N LEU A 293 -23.52 2.44 -13.59
CA LEU A 293 -24.43 3.45 -14.16
C LEU A 293 -24.38 3.46 -15.68
N ALA A 294 -23.22 3.22 -16.29
CA ALA A 294 -23.07 3.19 -17.75
C ALA A 294 -23.96 2.15 -18.42
N HIS A 295 -24.16 0.99 -17.79
CA HIS A 295 -25.01 -0.10 -18.31
C HIS A 295 -26.51 0.11 -18.07
N LEU A 296 -26.89 1.18 -17.35
CA LEU A 296 -28.29 1.54 -17.10
C LEU A 296 -28.79 2.67 -18.01
N VAL A 297 -27.91 3.27 -18.82
CA VAL A 297 -28.30 4.33 -19.74
C VAL A 297 -29.04 3.72 -20.95
N GLU A 298 -30.25 4.21 -21.19
CA GLU A 298 -31.04 3.93 -22.38
C GLU A 298 -30.78 5.00 -23.43
N ALA A 299 -30.82 4.62 -24.70
CA ALA A 299 -30.65 5.48 -25.89
C ALA A 299 -29.38 6.38 -25.76
N PRO A 300 -28.15 5.83 -25.49
CA PRO A 300 -26.95 6.62 -25.33
C PRO A 300 -26.66 7.50 -26.55
N PHE A 301 -26.13 8.69 -26.33
CA PHE A 301 -25.77 9.67 -27.37
C PHE A 301 -26.96 10.29 -28.13
N THR A 302 -28.17 10.14 -27.63
CA THR A 302 -29.37 10.78 -28.22
C THR A 302 -29.98 11.79 -27.25
N PRO A 303 -30.87 12.70 -27.73
CA PRO A 303 -31.60 13.60 -26.82
C PRO A 303 -32.47 12.87 -25.77
N GLU A 304 -32.89 11.64 -26.06
CA GLU A 304 -33.70 10.78 -25.18
C GLU A 304 -32.86 10.00 -24.15
N ALA A 305 -31.56 10.16 -24.16
CA ALA A 305 -30.66 9.45 -23.25
C ALA A 305 -31.02 9.69 -21.77
N ARG A 306 -31.26 8.61 -21.04
CA ARG A 306 -31.64 8.65 -19.61
C ARG A 306 -31.24 7.37 -18.89
N ILE A 307 -31.17 7.42 -17.58
CA ILE A 307 -31.18 6.22 -16.75
C ILE A 307 -32.63 5.87 -16.38
N ASP A 308 -33.04 4.62 -16.63
CA ASP A 308 -34.31 4.08 -16.15
C ASP A 308 -34.25 3.95 -14.61
N THR A 309 -35.00 4.83 -13.93
CA THR A 309 -35.02 4.89 -12.47
C THR A 309 -35.65 3.65 -11.83
N ALA A 310 -36.68 3.05 -12.45
CA ALA A 310 -37.30 1.84 -11.93
C ALA A 310 -36.35 0.64 -12.02
N LYS A 311 -35.62 0.51 -13.12
CA LYS A 311 -34.59 -0.50 -13.31
C LYS A 311 -33.44 -0.29 -12.32
N LEU A 312 -33.03 0.97 -12.07
CA LEU A 312 -32.02 1.32 -11.08
C LEU A 312 -32.45 0.89 -9.68
N GLU A 313 -33.65 1.27 -9.22
CA GLU A 313 -34.18 0.90 -7.91
C GLU A 313 -34.27 -0.62 -7.71
N ALA A 314 -34.78 -1.34 -8.71
CA ALA A 314 -34.85 -2.80 -8.68
C ALA A 314 -33.46 -3.45 -8.57
N ARG A 315 -32.47 -2.90 -9.29
CA ARG A 315 -31.09 -3.35 -9.22
C ARG A 315 -30.47 -3.11 -7.86
N VAL A 316 -30.69 -1.94 -7.27
CA VAL A 316 -30.25 -1.58 -5.90
C VAL A 316 -30.86 -2.53 -4.89
N ALA A 317 -32.17 -2.80 -4.95
CA ALA A 317 -32.84 -3.73 -4.01
C ALA A 317 -32.24 -5.14 -4.07
N THR A 318 -31.94 -5.64 -5.28
CA THR A 318 -31.26 -6.92 -5.48
C THR A 318 -29.84 -6.92 -4.91
N ALA A 319 -29.08 -5.83 -5.15
CA ALA A 319 -27.72 -5.67 -4.66
C ALA A 319 -27.65 -5.62 -3.11
N ILE A 320 -28.55 -4.90 -2.46
CA ILE A 320 -28.65 -4.83 -1.00
C ILE A 320 -28.89 -6.23 -0.40
N ARG A 321 -29.86 -6.98 -0.94
CA ARG A 321 -30.10 -8.35 -0.49
C ARG A 321 -28.90 -9.27 -0.72
N PHE A 322 -28.24 -9.14 -1.87
CA PHE A 322 -27.04 -9.89 -2.17
C PHE A 322 -25.94 -9.63 -1.14
N LEU A 323 -25.63 -8.35 -0.85
CA LEU A 323 -24.60 -7.96 0.11
C LEU A 323 -24.96 -8.39 1.55
N ASP A 324 -26.24 -8.27 1.96
CA ASP A 324 -26.69 -8.79 3.25
C ASP A 324 -26.45 -10.30 3.37
N ASN A 325 -26.76 -11.07 2.33
CA ASN A 325 -26.52 -12.51 2.32
C ASN A 325 -25.04 -12.88 2.36
N VAL A 326 -24.17 -12.09 1.72
CA VAL A 326 -22.73 -12.35 1.71
C VAL A 326 -22.12 -12.20 3.11
N ILE A 327 -22.68 -11.38 4.02
CA ILE A 327 -22.27 -11.34 5.43
C ILE A 327 -22.36 -12.73 6.06
N ASP A 328 -23.45 -13.46 5.78
CA ASP A 328 -23.73 -14.77 6.37
C ASP A 328 -22.94 -15.92 5.72
N VAL A 329 -22.48 -15.76 4.47
CA VAL A 329 -21.65 -16.77 3.76
C VAL A 329 -20.16 -16.54 3.96
N SER A 330 -19.73 -15.39 4.46
CA SER A 330 -18.33 -15.02 4.59
C SER A 330 -17.63 -15.78 5.71
N ARG A 331 -16.34 -16.02 5.51
CA ARG A 331 -15.43 -16.48 6.57
C ARG A 331 -14.69 -15.29 7.14
N TYR A 332 -14.53 -15.29 8.45
CA TYR A 332 -13.89 -14.20 9.17
C TYR A 332 -12.54 -14.65 9.71
N PRO A 333 -11.47 -13.87 9.49
CA PRO A 333 -10.15 -14.17 10.05
C PRO A 333 -10.12 -14.20 11.58
N LEU A 334 -10.94 -13.37 12.23
CA LEU A 334 -11.00 -13.22 13.68
C LEU A 334 -12.47 -13.28 14.16
N ASP A 335 -12.69 -13.90 15.32
CA ASP A 335 -14.03 -13.97 15.95
C ASP A 335 -14.60 -12.60 16.29
N ALA A 336 -13.74 -11.64 16.65
CA ALA A 336 -14.14 -10.26 16.94
C ALA A 336 -14.72 -9.58 15.69
N GLN A 337 -14.12 -9.79 14.51
CA GLN A 337 -14.63 -9.29 13.24
C GLN A 337 -15.98 -9.93 12.87
N ALA A 338 -16.14 -11.23 13.14
CA ALA A 338 -17.41 -11.93 12.93
C ALA A 338 -18.52 -11.33 13.80
N ARG A 339 -18.25 -11.15 15.11
CA ARG A 339 -19.21 -10.54 16.05
C ARG A 339 -19.62 -9.14 15.60
N GLU A 340 -18.66 -8.28 15.25
CA GLU A 340 -18.88 -6.91 14.79
C GLU A 340 -19.73 -6.87 13.51
N ALA A 341 -19.35 -7.66 12.51
CA ALA A 341 -20.05 -7.74 11.23
C ALA A 341 -21.51 -8.20 11.39
N HIS A 342 -21.78 -9.22 12.21
CA HIS A 342 -23.14 -9.71 12.43
C HIS A 342 -23.96 -8.77 13.33
N ALA A 343 -23.33 -8.09 14.30
CA ALA A 343 -24.01 -7.18 15.22
C ALA A 343 -24.58 -5.94 14.51
N LYS A 344 -23.89 -5.42 13.48
CA LYS A 344 -24.22 -4.17 12.78
C LYS A 344 -24.59 -4.36 11.30
N ARG A 345 -24.26 -5.50 10.70
CA ARG A 345 -24.54 -5.86 9.30
C ARG A 345 -24.24 -4.75 8.30
N ARG A 346 -23.07 -4.14 8.45
CA ARG A 346 -22.60 -3.02 7.63
C ARG A 346 -22.27 -3.47 6.22
N ILE A 347 -22.80 -2.77 5.21
CA ILE A 347 -22.48 -2.96 3.79
C ILE A 347 -22.14 -1.61 3.14
N GLY A 348 -21.52 -1.62 1.97
CA GLY A 348 -21.15 -0.44 1.21
C GLY A 348 -21.46 -0.60 -0.27
N LEU A 349 -22.69 -0.24 -0.67
CA LEU A 349 -23.07 -0.15 -2.06
C LEU A 349 -22.63 1.20 -2.62
N GLY A 350 -21.91 1.19 -3.73
CA GLY A 350 -21.49 2.38 -4.46
C GLY A 350 -21.86 2.31 -5.92
N VAL A 351 -21.14 3.09 -6.74
CA VAL A 351 -21.32 3.16 -8.18
C VAL A 351 -19.99 2.98 -8.91
N THR A 352 -20.06 2.64 -10.19
CA THR A 352 -18.98 2.69 -11.19
C THR A 352 -19.58 3.13 -12.51
N GLY A 353 -18.78 3.56 -13.48
CA GLY A 353 -19.28 4.01 -14.77
C GLY A 353 -20.03 5.36 -14.71
N LEU A 354 -19.76 6.20 -13.69
CA LEU A 354 -20.41 7.52 -13.58
C LEU A 354 -20.02 8.43 -14.75
N ALA A 355 -18.73 8.54 -15.07
CA ALA A 355 -18.26 9.40 -16.14
C ALA A 355 -18.76 8.93 -17.51
N ASP A 356 -18.77 7.61 -17.77
CA ASP A 356 -19.37 7.06 -18.98
C ASP A 356 -20.85 7.39 -19.10
N ALA A 357 -21.62 7.24 -18.01
CA ALA A 357 -23.04 7.57 -18.01
C ALA A 357 -23.28 9.06 -18.33
N LEU A 358 -22.45 9.94 -17.78
CA LEU A 358 -22.49 11.36 -18.08
C LEU A 358 -22.16 11.65 -19.55
N ILE A 359 -21.16 10.99 -20.12
CA ILE A 359 -20.80 11.07 -21.54
C ILE A 359 -21.99 10.63 -22.41
N PHE A 360 -22.64 9.51 -22.09
CA PHE A 360 -23.80 9.02 -22.83
C PHE A 360 -24.98 9.99 -22.84
N LEU A 361 -25.11 10.79 -21.76
CA LEU A 361 -26.13 11.83 -21.63
C LEU A 361 -25.68 13.21 -22.16
N GLY A 362 -24.51 13.32 -22.79
CA GLY A 362 -23.99 14.59 -23.30
C GLY A 362 -23.64 15.62 -22.20
N SER A 363 -23.32 15.17 -20.98
CA SER A 363 -23.03 16.03 -19.82
C SER A 363 -21.54 16.04 -19.48
N PRO A 364 -20.78 17.11 -19.73
CA PRO A 364 -19.36 17.19 -19.36
C PRO A 364 -19.18 17.06 -17.83
N TYR A 365 -18.27 16.17 -17.39
CA TYR A 365 -18.09 15.78 -15.99
C TYR A 365 -17.90 16.98 -15.02
N GLY A 366 -17.16 18.00 -15.39
CA GLY A 366 -16.89 19.18 -14.58
C GLY A 366 -18.07 20.17 -14.47
N GLY A 367 -19.16 19.97 -15.24
CA GLY A 367 -20.28 20.89 -15.32
C GLY A 367 -21.26 20.81 -14.14
N ALA A 368 -22.03 21.87 -13.91
CA ALA A 368 -23.08 21.90 -12.88
C ALA A 368 -24.17 20.84 -13.15
N ALA A 369 -24.63 20.73 -14.40
CA ALA A 369 -25.65 19.77 -14.83
C ALA A 369 -25.20 18.31 -14.57
N ALA A 370 -23.89 17.99 -14.76
CA ALA A 370 -23.35 16.69 -14.45
C ALA A 370 -23.40 16.38 -12.94
N ARG A 371 -23.07 17.36 -12.08
CA ARG A 371 -23.16 17.22 -10.62
C ARG A 371 -24.60 17.01 -10.14
N GLU A 372 -25.55 17.78 -10.69
CA GLU A 372 -26.98 17.63 -10.36
C GLU A 372 -27.53 16.27 -10.76
N ARG A 373 -27.17 15.77 -11.96
CA ARG A 373 -27.55 14.43 -12.41
C ARG A 373 -26.96 13.36 -11.52
N ALA A 374 -25.67 13.43 -11.21
CA ALA A 374 -24.99 12.48 -10.35
C ALA A 374 -25.59 12.47 -8.93
N ALA A 375 -25.88 13.65 -8.36
CA ALA A 375 -26.56 13.78 -7.07
C ALA A 375 -27.97 13.16 -7.09
N SER A 376 -28.75 13.41 -8.16
CA SER A 376 -30.08 12.81 -8.33
C SER A 376 -30.02 11.28 -8.38
N TRP A 377 -29.09 10.70 -9.12
CA TRP A 377 -28.93 9.25 -9.16
C TRP A 377 -28.51 8.67 -7.80
N MET A 378 -27.62 9.36 -7.08
CA MET A 378 -27.23 8.93 -5.74
C MET A 378 -28.35 9.03 -4.72
N ALA A 379 -29.22 10.04 -4.81
CA ALA A 379 -30.44 10.15 -3.99
C ALA A 379 -31.37 8.95 -4.22
N ILE A 380 -31.61 8.58 -5.49
CA ILE A 380 -32.39 7.39 -5.84
C ILE A 380 -31.77 6.13 -5.26
N ILE A 381 -30.44 5.95 -5.45
CA ILE A 381 -29.70 4.78 -4.93
C ILE A 381 -29.80 4.70 -3.41
N GLN A 382 -29.61 5.81 -2.71
CA GLN A 382 -29.70 5.87 -1.24
C GLN A 382 -31.11 5.47 -0.78
N ASN A 383 -32.15 6.14 -1.25
CA ASN A 383 -33.53 5.85 -0.87
C ASN A 383 -33.92 4.41 -1.19
N ALA A 384 -33.58 3.90 -2.37
CA ALA A 384 -33.86 2.51 -2.76
C ALA A 384 -33.10 1.50 -1.87
N ALA A 385 -31.85 1.79 -1.49
CA ALA A 385 -31.07 0.95 -0.59
C ALA A 385 -31.70 0.86 0.81
N TYR A 386 -32.09 2.00 1.36
CA TYR A 386 -32.73 2.05 2.67
C TYR A 386 -34.11 1.40 2.66
N ARG A 387 -34.92 1.62 1.62
CA ARG A 387 -36.21 0.94 1.42
C ARG A 387 -36.05 -0.57 1.35
N ALA A 388 -35.04 -1.04 0.59
CA ALA A 388 -34.75 -2.48 0.49
C ALA A 388 -34.28 -3.07 1.83
N SER A 389 -33.44 -2.37 2.57
CA SER A 389 -32.94 -2.82 3.87
C SER A 389 -34.07 -2.84 4.95
N ALA A 390 -35.02 -1.89 4.92
CA ALA A 390 -36.20 -1.91 5.79
C ALA A 390 -37.12 -3.08 5.43
N ALA A 391 -37.31 -3.37 4.14
CA ALA A 391 -38.04 -4.56 3.71
C ALA A 391 -37.36 -5.87 4.14
N LEU A 392 -36.05 -5.95 4.08
CA LEU A 392 -35.27 -7.07 4.61
C LEU A 392 -35.41 -7.20 6.13
N ALA A 393 -35.49 -6.09 6.88
CA ALA A 393 -35.73 -6.11 8.30
C ALA A 393 -37.10 -6.71 8.66
N ALA A 394 -38.14 -6.39 7.90
CA ALA A 394 -39.47 -7.02 8.03
C ALA A 394 -39.39 -8.54 7.83
N GLU A 395 -38.56 -9.03 6.90
CA GLU A 395 -38.43 -10.45 6.53
C GLU A 395 -37.47 -11.22 7.46
N LYS A 396 -36.29 -10.63 7.78
CA LYS A 396 -35.15 -11.29 8.43
C LYS A 396 -34.83 -10.75 9.84
N GLY A 397 -35.55 -9.70 10.28
CA GLY A 397 -35.26 -8.95 11.51
C GLY A 397 -34.26 -7.82 11.30
N ALA A 398 -34.32 -6.78 12.13
CA ALA A 398 -33.35 -5.69 12.18
C ALA A 398 -31.95 -6.19 12.58
N PHE A 399 -30.90 -5.39 12.36
CA PHE A 399 -29.57 -5.74 12.87
C PHE A 399 -29.56 -5.72 14.41
N PRO A 400 -28.76 -6.59 15.09
CA PRO A 400 -28.84 -6.79 16.54
C PRO A 400 -28.68 -5.55 17.42
N LEU A 401 -27.82 -4.59 17.01
CA LEU A 401 -27.60 -3.35 17.77
C LEU A 401 -28.48 -2.18 17.30
N TYR A 402 -29.56 -2.45 16.60
CA TYR A 402 -30.51 -1.42 16.17
C TYR A 402 -31.23 -0.81 17.36
N ASP A 403 -31.10 0.52 17.53
CA ASP A 403 -31.90 1.35 18.43
C ASP A 403 -32.75 2.30 17.57
N ALA A 404 -34.06 2.14 17.59
CA ALA A 404 -34.97 2.88 16.74
C ALA A 404 -34.90 4.41 16.95
N ASN A 405 -34.84 4.85 18.20
CA ASN A 405 -34.84 6.27 18.51
C ASN A 405 -33.51 6.91 18.13
N ALA A 406 -32.39 6.25 18.49
CA ALA A 406 -31.07 6.74 18.19
C ALA A 406 -30.79 6.72 16.69
N PHE A 407 -31.20 5.69 15.96
CA PHE A 407 -30.98 5.55 14.53
C PHE A 407 -31.80 6.55 13.71
N LEU A 408 -33.10 6.71 13.99
CA LEU A 408 -33.97 7.64 13.27
C LEU A 408 -33.57 9.11 13.47
N ALA A 409 -32.90 9.43 14.57
CA ALA A 409 -32.37 10.77 14.84
C ALA A 409 -31.09 11.11 14.07
N ARG A 410 -30.50 10.16 13.32
CA ARG A 410 -29.25 10.42 12.59
C ARG A 410 -29.45 11.34 11.39
N PRO A 411 -28.48 12.24 11.10
CA PRO A 411 -28.60 13.22 10.01
C PRO A 411 -28.84 12.59 8.63
N ASN A 412 -28.21 11.45 8.35
CA ASN A 412 -28.40 10.76 7.08
C ASN A 412 -29.82 10.18 6.96
N ILE A 413 -30.37 9.68 8.05
CA ILE A 413 -31.72 9.11 8.08
C ILE A 413 -32.81 10.20 7.97
N ALA A 414 -32.57 11.34 8.62
CA ALA A 414 -33.50 12.47 8.57
C ALA A 414 -33.68 13.06 7.15
N ARG A 415 -32.71 12.85 6.25
CA ARG A 415 -32.77 13.33 4.84
C ARG A 415 -33.48 12.37 3.88
N LEU A 416 -33.73 11.14 4.29
CA LEU A 416 -34.42 10.16 3.44
C LEU A 416 -35.87 10.61 3.15
N ASP A 417 -36.43 10.08 2.06
CA ASP A 417 -37.83 10.29 1.73
C ASP A 417 -38.77 9.85 2.86
N ALA A 418 -39.90 10.48 3.01
CA ALA A 418 -40.82 10.24 4.13
C ALA A 418 -41.27 8.76 4.21
N ASP A 419 -41.64 8.18 3.06
CA ASP A 419 -42.03 6.77 2.98
C ASP A 419 -40.94 5.79 3.42
N VAL A 420 -39.66 6.13 3.14
CA VAL A 420 -38.50 5.32 3.58
C VAL A 420 -38.33 5.41 5.09
N ARG A 421 -38.45 6.63 5.67
CA ARG A 421 -38.37 6.82 7.12
C ARG A 421 -39.50 6.10 7.84
N ASP A 422 -40.71 6.16 7.30
CA ASP A 422 -41.89 5.48 7.83
C ASP A 422 -41.70 3.95 7.78
N ALA A 423 -41.13 3.42 6.69
CA ALA A 423 -40.80 2.01 6.58
C ALA A 423 -39.73 1.57 7.62
N ILE A 424 -38.69 2.40 7.88
CA ILE A 424 -37.71 2.12 8.91
C ILE A 424 -38.34 2.17 10.31
N ALA A 425 -39.19 3.15 10.56
CA ALA A 425 -39.89 3.27 11.85
C ALA A 425 -40.81 2.06 12.13
N ALA A 426 -41.47 1.54 11.09
CA ALA A 426 -42.37 0.41 11.21
C ALA A 426 -41.66 -0.94 11.33
N ASN A 427 -40.59 -1.17 10.58
CA ASN A 427 -39.95 -2.48 10.38
C ASN A 427 -38.58 -2.59 11.02
N GLY A 428 -37.97 -1.49 11.44
CA GLY A 428 -36.52 -1.40 11.69
C GLY A 428 -35.72 -1.40 10.41
N ILE A 429 -34.42 -1.63 10.50
CA ILE A 429 -33.51 -1.73 9.35
C ILE A 429 -32.54 -2.90 9.49
N ARG A 430 -32.26 -3.59 8.38
CA ARG A 430 -31.42 -4.79 8.37
C ARG A 430 -29.92 -4.49 8.44
N ASN A 431 -29.48 -3.35 7.93
CA ASN A 431 -28.07 -2.99 7.78
C ASN A 431 -27.80 -1.61 8.37
N GLY A 432 -26.77 -1.47 9.21
CA GLY A 432 -26.47 -0.22 9.95
C GLY A 432 -25.91 0.89 9.05
N CYS A 433 -25.17 0.53 7.99
CA CYS A 433 -24.71 1.43 6.92
C CYS A 433 -24.88 0.71 5.58
N LEU A 434 -25.20 1.46 4.52
CA LEU A 434 -25.61 0.92 3.23
C LEU A 434 -24.76 1.42 2.06
N THR A 435 -24.25 2.67 2.10
CA THR A 435 -23.61 3.32 0.95
C THR A 435 -22.15 3.68 1.21
N SER A 436 -21.31 3.47 0.16
CA SER A 436 -19.89 3.80 0.15
C SER A 436 -19.38 3.84 -1.29
N ILE A 437 -18.52 4.79 -1.64
CA ILE A 437 -17.91 4.84 -2.98
C ILE A 437 -16.49 4.28 -2.91
N ALA A 438 -16.34 3.03 -3.38
CA ALA A 438 -15.06 2.36 -3.53
C ALA A 438 -14.33 2.78 -4.81
N PRO A 439 -12.99 2.59 -4.91
CA PRO A 439 -12.23 2.92 -6.12
C PRO A 439 -12.63 2.11 -7.36
N THR A 440 -13.14 0.91 -7.20
CA THR A 440 -13.59 -0.06 -8.24
C THR A 440 -12.59 -0.40 -9.36
N GLY A 441 -11.32 0.00 -9.25
CA GLY A 441 -10.33 -0.03 -10.33
C GLY A 441 -10.14 -1.37 -11.08
N THR A 442 -10.36 -2.52 -10.42
CA THR A 442 -10.22 -3.83 -11.06
C THR A 442 -11.55 -4.36 -11.60
N ILE A 443 -12.67 -4.10 -10.90
CA ILE A 443 -13.99 -4.55 -11.37
C ILE A 443 -14.50 -3.69 -12.54
N SER A 444 -14.09 -2.43 -12.64
CA SER A 444 -14.38 -1.58 -13.80
C SER A 444 -13.67 -2.10 -15.07
N LEU A 445 -12.41 -2.53 -14.96
CA LEU A 445 -11.71 -3.20 -16.06
C LEU A 445 -12.39 -4.51 -16.49
N LEU A 446 -12.91 -5.28 -15.52
CA LEU A 446 -13.69 -6.49 -15.80
C LEU A 446 -14.95 -6.17 -16.61
N ALA A 447 -15.61 -5.05 -16.30
CA ALA A 447 -16.81 -4.57 -16.98
C ALA A 447 -16.48 -3.71 -18.21
N ALA A 448 -15.53 -4.15 -18.99
CA ALA A 448 -15.16 -3.54 -20.26
C ALA A 448 -14.53 -2.14 -20.13
N ASN A 449 -13.83 -1.88 -19.03
CA ASN A 449 -13.14 -0.63 -18.72
C ASN A 449 -14.09 0.59 -18.63
N VAL A 450 -15.18 0.44 -17.88
CA VAL A 450 -15.98 1.60 -17.47
C VAL A 450 -15.19 2.46 -16.47
N SER A 451 -15.55 3.74 -16.34
CA SER A 451 -14.92 4.67 -15.38
C SER A 451 -15.03 4.14 -13.93
N SER A 452 -14.00 4.33 -13.16
CA SER A 452 -13.86 3.75 -11.81
C SER A 452 -14.55 4.62 -10.76
N GLY A 453 -15.48 4.04 -9.99
CA GLY A 453 -16.17 4.77 -8.92
C GLY A 453 -16.86 6.02 -9.46
N ILE A 454 -16.47 7.17 -8.89
CA ILE A 454 -16.91 8.50 -9.36
C ILE A 454 -15.77 9.28 -10.02
N GLU A 455 -14.70 8.59 -10.44
CA GLU A 455 -13.61 9.25 -11.15
C GLU A 455 -14.04 9.65 -12.58
N PRO A 456 -13.50 10.75 -13.13
CA PRO A 456 -13.59 11.03 -14.56
C PRO A 456 -12.80 9.99 -15.34
N VAL A 457 -13.02 9.93 -16.66
CA VAL A 457 -12.22 9.09 -17.55
C VAL A 457 -10.76 9.56 -17.51
N PHE A 458 -9.83 8.65 -17.26
CA PHE A 458 -8.40 8.99 -17.18
C PHE A 458 -7.87 9.47 -18.55
N ASP A 459 -8.07 8.64 -19.57
CA ASP A 459 -7.81 8.93 -20.96
C ASP A 459 -8.70 7.97 -21.80
N PHE A 460 -9.04 8.36 -23.03
CA PHE A 460 -9.92 7.53 -23.86
C PHE A 460 -9.20 6.30 -24.43
N VAL A 461 -7.91 6.41 -24.70
CA VAL A 461 -7.02 5.31 -25.09
C VAL A 461 -5.68 5.46 -24.37
N TYR A 462 -5.26 4.47 -23.63
CA TYR A 462 -4.00 4.52 -22.89
C TYR A 462 -3.33 3.15 -22.81
N ARG A 463 -2.03 3.15 -22.55
CA ARG A 463 -1.27 1.92 -22.32
C ARG A 463 -1.22 1.57 -20.85
N ARG A 464 -1.47 0.32 -20.56
CA ARG A 464 -1.39 -0.22 -19.20
C ARG A 464 -0.47 -1.44 -19.17
N ARG A 465 0.45 -1.45 -18.22
CA ARG A 465 1.27 -2.63 -17.93
C ARG A 465 0.44 -3.65 -17.16
N VAL A 466 0.16 -4.77 -17.79
CA VAL A 466 -0.46 -5.94 -17.18
C VAL A 466 0.62 -7.02 -17.14
N LEU A 467 0.77 -7.68 -16.00
CA LEU A 467 1.71 -8.82 -15.94
C LEU A 467 1.10 -9.96 -16.79
N GLY A 468 1.79 -10.55 -17.72
CA GLY A 468 1.39 -11.72 -18.50
C GLY A 468 1.32 -13.02 -17.67
N ASP A 469 0.86 -14.10 -18.26
CA ASP A 469 0.76 -15.42 -17.60
C ASP A 469 2.14 -15.96 -17.16
N ASP A 470 3.21 -15.55 -17.81
CA ASP A 470 4.63 -15.84 -17.52
C ASP A 470 5.26 -14.87 -16.50
N GLN A 471 4.47 -14.00 -15.88
CA GLN A 471 4.90 -12.89 -15.01
C GLN A 471 5.72 -11.79 -15.72
N ALA A 472 5.89 -11.83 -17.05
CA ALA A 472 6.42 -10.72 -17.80
C ALA A 472 5.41 -9.56 -17.84
N ALA A 473 5.90 -8.33 -17.82
CA ALA A 473 5.03 -7.16 -17.98
C ALA A 473 4.69 -6.97 -19.45
N GLU A 474 3.44 -7.21 -19.83
CA GLU A 474 2.90 -6.89 -21.14
C GLU A 474 2.23 -5.51 -21.12
N GLU A 475 2.49 -4.71 -22.15
CA GLU A 475 1.74 -3.47 -22.36
C GLU A 475 0.49 -3.79 -23.20
N GLN A 476 -0.67 -3.49 -22.63
CA GLN A 476 -1.95 -3.62 -23.33
C GLN A 476 -2.55 -2.23 -23.55
N THR A 477 -3.01 -1.97 -24.77
CA THR A 477 -3.81 -0.78 -25.08
C THR A 477 -5.21 -1.01 -24.51
N VAL A 478 -5.67 -0.06 -23.72
CA VAL A 478 -6.96 -0.09 -23.02
C VAL A 478 -7.78 1.10 -23.51
N GLU A 479 -8.98 0.83 -24.00
CA GLU A 479 -9.91 1.84 -24.48
C GLU A 479 -11.05 2.00 -23.47
N ASP A 480 -11.47 3.26 -23.25
CA ASP A 480 -12.60 3.61 -22.40
C ASP A 480 -13.92 3.06 -22.98
N PHE A 481 -14.86 2.70 -22.09
CA PHE A 481 -16.11 2.07 -22.50
C PHE A 481 -17.01 3.02 -23.32
N ALA A 482 -17.18 4.26 -22.88
CA ALA A 482 -18.02 5.23 -23.60
C ALA A 482 -17.38 5.63 -24.92
N HIS A 483 -16.06 5.78 -24.96
CA HIS A 483 -15.31 6.06 -26.18
C HIS A 483 -15.49 4.94 -27.22
N ARG A 484 -15.29 3.68 -26.82
CA ARG A 484 -15.50 2.53 -27.70
C ARG A 484 -16.93 2.49 -28.22
N LYS A 485 -17.93 2.69 -27.37
CA LYS A 485 -19.35 2.72 -27.76
C LYS A 485 -19.67 3.84 -28.74
N PHE A 486 -19.05 4.99 -28.56
CA PHE A 486 -19.18 6.11 -29.51
C PHE A 486 -18.57 5.75 -30.86
N ARG A 487 -17.36 5.18 -30.87
CA ARG A 487 -16.69 4.75 -32.11
C ARG A 487 -17.44 3.63 -32.84
N GLU A 488 -18.02 2.68 -32.12
CA GLU A 488 -18.90 1.64 -32.67
C GLU A 488 -20.15 2.23 -33.34
N THR A 489 -20.68 3.34 -32.82
CA THR A 489 -21.93 3.94 -33.27
C THR A 489 -21.75 4.93 -34.42
N PHE A 490 -20.73 5.78 -34.36
CA PHE A 490 -20.52 6.92 -35.25
C PHE A 490 -19.28 6.80 -36.15
N GLY A 491 -18.47 5.75 -35.98
CA GLY A 491 -17.23 5.55 -36.73
C GLY A 491 -16.01 6.10 -36.04
N THR A 492 -14.81 5.61 -36.46
CA THR A 492 -13.52 5.92 -35.84
C THR A 492 -13.12 7.39 -35.97
N ASP A 493 -13.54 8.06 -37.06
CA ASP A 493 -13.11 9.44 -37.38
C ASP A 493 -14.12 10.50 -36.95
N ALA A 494 -15.24 10.09 -36.33
CA ALA A 494 -16.24 11.03 -35.85
C ALA A 494 -15.67 11.94 -34.74
N PRO A 495 -15.88 13.28 -34.82
CA PRO A 495 -15.37 14.17 -33.77
C PRO A 495 -16.05 13.88 -32.44
N LEU A 496 -15.24 13.85 -31.37
CA LEU A 496 -15.78 13.61 -30.01
C LEU A 496 -16.58 14.83 -29.54
N PRO A 497 -17.82 14.63 -29.03
CA PRO A 497 -18.61 15.69 -28.41
C PRO A 497 -17.95 16.28 -27.16
N GLU A 498 -18.38 17.48 -26.76
CA GLU A 498 -17.87 18.22 -25.58
C GLU A 498 -17.99 17.42 -24.27
N ALA A 499 -18.90 16.46 -24.18
CA ALA A 499 -19.06 15.59 -23.01
C ALA A 499 -17.86 14.65 -22.77
N PHE A 500 -17.02 14.43 -23.78
CA PHE A 500 -15.83 13.59 -23.66
C PHE A 500 -14.70 14.38 -22.97
N VAL A 501 -14.73 14.41 -21.66
CA VAL A 501 -13.77 15.11 -20.81
C VAL A 501 -12.87 14.12 -20.10
N THR A 502 -11.56 14.27 -20.22
CA THR A 502 -10.55 13.49 -19.47
C THR A 502 -10.19 14.13 -18.15
N THR A 503 -9.54 13.37 -17.28
CA THR A 503 -9.04 13.84 -15.97
C THR A 503 -8.19 15.11 -16.08
N GLU A 504 -7.37 15.25 -17.13
CA GLU A 504 -6.47 16.39 -17.30
C GLU A 504 -7.19 17.69 -17.65
N ALA A 505 -8.34 17.59 -18.30
CA ALA A 505 -9.13 18.76 -18.68
C ALA A 505 -9.87 19.40 -17.49
N LEU A 506 -9.86 18.74 -16.32
CA LEU A 506 -10.58 19.16 -15.13
C LEU A 506 -9.67 19.92 -14.15
N THR A 507 -10.21 20.97 -13.55
CA THR A 507 -9.55 21.64 -12.43
C THR A 507 -9.71 20.85 -11.11
N PRO A 508 -8.80 20.99 -10.14
CA PRO A 508 -8.95 20.36 -8.83
C PRO A 508 -10.29 20.70 -8.15
N SER A 509 -10.78 21.95 -8.24
CA SER A 509 -12.08 22.34 -7.67
C SER A 509 -13.27 21.60 -8.32
N GLN A 510 -13.20 21.25 -9.61
CA GLN A 510 -14.24 20.44 -10.26
C GLN A 510 -14.29 19.01 -9.71
N HIS A 511 -13.13 18.44 -9.39
CA HIS A 511 -13.05 17.13 -8.70
C HIS A 511 -13.67 17.20 -7.30
N VAL A 512 -13.30 18.22 -6.51
CA VAL A 512 -13.83 18.48 -5.16
C VAL A 512 -15.35 18.69 -5.20
N ALA A 513 -15.82 19.53 -6.13
CA ALA A 513 -17.25 19.83 -6.27
C ALA A 513 -18.10 18.58 -6.63
N MET A 514 -17.59 17.66 -7.47
CA MET A 514 -18.27 16.40 -7.76
C MET A 514 -18.36 15.53 -6.51
N GLN A 515 -17.26 15.38 -5.76
CA GLN A 515 -17.24 14.61 -4.51
C GLN A 515 -18.21 15.22 -3.48
N ALA A 516 -18.22 16.55 -3.34
CA ALA A 516 -19.10 17.26 -2.42
C ALA A 516 -20.58 17.08 -2.77
N ALA A 517 -20.93 17.10 -4.06
CA ALA A 517 -22.30 16.87 -4.52
C ALA A 517 -22.84 15.48 -4.14
N LEU A 518 -21.97 14.48 -4.04
CA LEU A 518 -22.35 13.09 -3.74
C LEU A 518 -22.22 12.73 -2.25
N GLN A 519 -21.38 13.44 -1.49
CA GLN A 519 -21.11 13.14 -0.07
C GLN A 519 -22.37 13.04 0.80
N PRO A 520 -23.44 13.84 0.63
CA PRO A 520 -24.64 13.74 1.46
C PRO A 520 -25.39 12.43 1.35
N PHE A 521 -25.18 11.65 0.29
CA PHE A 521 -25.87 10.37 0.02
C PHE A 521 -25.05 9.15 0.45
N ILE A 522 -23.86 9.38 1.05
CA ILE A 522 -22.91 8.31 1.39
C ILE A 522 -22.75 8.19 2.90
N ASP A 523 -23.15 7.02 3.44
CA ASP A 523 -23.05 6.72 4.88
C ASP A 523 -21.59 6.64 5.34
N SER A 524 -20.78 5.86 4.64
CA SER A 524 -19.35 5.67 4.95
C SER A 524 -18.53 6.85 4.37
N ALA A 525 -17.69 6.64 3.38
CA ALA A 525 -16.93 7.70 2.74
C ALA A 525 -16.78 7.47 1.24
N ILE A 526 -16.07 8.37 0.58
CA ILE A 526 -15.83 8.36 -0.86
C ILE A 526 -14.32 8.26 -1.10
N SER A 527 -13.90 7.23 -1.82
CA SER A 527 -12.56 7.16 -2.38
C SER A 527 -12.54 7.89 -3.71
N LYS A 528 -11.91 9.04 -3.73
CA LYS A 528 -11.72 9.85 -4.95
C LYS A 528 -10.37 10.54 -4.92
N THR A 529 -9.71 10.53 -6.08
CA THR A 529 -8.47 11.25 -6.31
C THR A 529 -8.76 12.62 -6.92
N ILE A 530 -8.21 13.66 -6.31
CA ILE A 530 -8.19 15.02 -6.86
C ILE A 530 -6.89 15.17 -7.62
N ASN A 531 -6.97 15.11 -8.95
CA ASN A 531 -5.80 15.25 -9.80
C ASN A 531 -5.39 16.72 -9.90
N CYS A 532 -4.12 16.99 -9.66
CA CYS A 532 -3.52 18.31 -9.68
C CYS A 532 -2.50 18.39 -10.82
N PRO A 533 -2.40 19.53 -11.52
CA PRO A 533 -1.31 19.79 -12.46
C PRO A 533 0.08 19.64 -11.78
N GLU A 534 1.09 19.26 -12.54
CA GLU A 534 2.47 19.12 -12.03
C GLU A 534 3.01 20.46 -11.50
N ASP A 535 2.65 21.57 -12.16
CA ASP A 535 3.07 22.93 -11.88
C ASP A 535 2.17 23.71 -10.90
N ILE A 536 1.17 23.05 -10.28
CA ILE A 536 0.31 23.72 -9.30
C ILE A 536 1.13 24.36 -8.19
N SER A 537 0.84 25.61 -7.83
CA SER A 537 1.50 26.26 -6.70
C SER A 537 1.16 25.57 -5.37
N PHE A 538 2.06 25.66 -4.39
CA PHE A 538 1.80 25.10 -3.06
C PHE A 538 0.57 25.73 -2.39
N GLU A 539 0.38 27.03 -2.55
CA GLU A 539 -0.76 27.76 -2.01
C GLU A 539 -2.07 27.22 -2.59
N SER A 540 -2.16 27.11 -3.93
CA SER A 540 -3.35 26.55 -4.60
C SER A 540 -3.61 25.11 -4.19
N PHE A 541 -2.55 24.30 -4.02
CA PHE A 541 -2.66 22.92 -3.56
C PHE A 541 -3.21 22.84 -2.12
N ARG A 542 -2.71 23.65 -1.21
CA ARG A 542 -3.19 23.72 0.17
C ARG A 542 -4.66 24.16 0.23
N ASP A 543 -5.06 25.12 -0.61
CA ASP A 543 -6.41 25.66 -0.63
C ASP A 543 -7.45 24.61 -1.09
N ILE A 544 -7.06 23.56 -1.86
CA ILE A 544 -7.92 22.42 -2.19
C ILE A 544 -8.43 21.72 -0.92
N TYR A 545 -7.58 21.52 0.08
CA TYR A 545 -7.95 20.86 1.32
C TYR A 545 -8.84 21.73 2.21
N ILE A 546 -8.66 23.06 2.17
CA ILE A 546 -9.55 23.99 2.85
C ILE A 546 -10.92 23.98 2.15
N GLU A 547 -10.98 24.02 0.81
CA GLU A 547 -12.21 23.90 0.03
C GLU A 547 -12.94 22.60 0.33
N ALA A 548 -12.23 21.46 0.37
CA ALA A 548 -12.78 20.17 0.72
C ALA A 548 -13.42 20.17 2.13
N TYR A 549 -12.72 20.78 3.11
CA TYR A 549 -13.26 20.97 4.45
C TYR A 549 -14.52 21.85 4.42
N ASP A 550 -14.51 22.98 3.74
CA ASP A 550 -15.65 23.93 3.71
C ASP A 550 -16.88 23.33 3.03
N LEU A 551 -16.69 22.50 2.02
CA LEU A 551 -17.76 21.78 1.32
C LEU A 551 -18.26 20.54 2.07
N GLY A 552 -17.76 20.23 3.26
CA GLY A 552 -18.28 19.15 4.11
C GLY A 552 -17.80 17.75 3.75
N LEU A 553 -16.69 17.61 3.05
CA LEU A 553 -16.11 16.29 2.77
C LEU A 553 -15.61 15.62 4.05
N LYS A 554 -15.60 14.28 4.06
CA LYS A 554 -15.07 13.44 5.15
C LYS A 554 -13.56 13.23 5.05
N GLY A 555 -12.97 13.49 3.89
CA GLY A 555 -11.55 13.36 3.62
C GLY A 555 -11.24 13.78 2.20
N CYS A 556 -9.96 13.95 1.93
CA CYS A 556 -9.45 14.38 0.63
C CYS A 556 -8.13 13.67 0.33
N THR A 557 -7.96 13.21 -0.89
CA THR A 557 -6.71 12.62 -1.40
C THR A 557 -6.38 13.31 -2.71
N THR A 558 -5.16 13.83 -2.83
CA THR A 558 -4.68 14.48 -4.04
C THR A 558 -3.62 13.60 -4.72
N TYR A 559 -3.51 13.74 -6.03
CA TYR A 559 -2.42 13.20 -6.82
C TYR A 559 -1.81 14.32 -7.67
N ARG A 560 -0.52 14.54 -7.51
CA ARG A 560 0.29 15.44 -8.33
C ARG A 560 1.45 14.63 -8.91
N PRO A 561 1.64 14.59 -10.24
CA PRO A 561 2.82 13.96 -10.82
C PRO A 561 4.10 14.56 -10.24
N ASN A 562 5.02 13.71 -9.80
CA ASN A 562 6.34 14.14 -9.33
C ASN A 562 7.39 13.05 -9.58
N PRO A 563 8.71 13.39 -9.60
CA PRO A 563 9.78 12.44 -9.87
C PRO A 563 9.90 11.31 -8.83
N VAL A 564 9.38 11.49 -7.62
CA VAL A 564 9.49 10.55 -6.50
C VAL A 564 8.46 9.42 -6.64
N THR A 565 7.21 9.74 -6.98
CA THR A 565 6.12 8.76 -7.07
C THR A 565 6.02 8.07 -8.42
N GLY A 566 6.55 8.68 -9.48
CA GLY A 566 6.44 8.18 -10.85
C GLY A 566 5.01 8.15 -11.40
N ALA A 567 4.82 7.92 -12.70
CA ALA A 567 3.52 7.74 -13.31
C ALA A 567 3.13 6.26 -13.35
N VAL A 568 1.97 5.91 -12.81
CA VAL A 568 1.43 4.54 -12.85
C VAL A 568 0.77 4.22 -14.20
N LEU A 569 0.27 5.25 -14.90
CA LEU A 569 -0.37 5.17 -16.21
C LEU A 569 0.40 6.07 -17.18
N SER A 570 0.64 5.61 -18.41
CA SER A 570 1.30 6.38 -19.45
C SER A 570 0.36 6.55 -20.65
N ARG A 571 0.36 7.74 -21.26
CA ARG A 571 -0.39 8.05 -22.47
C ARG A 571 0.33 7.55 -23.70
N GLU A 572 -0.41 7.30 -24.79
CA GLU A 572 0.19 7.27 -26.13
C GLU A 572 0.65 8.67 -26.49
N ALA A 573 1.93 8.81 -26.88
CA ALA A 573 2.38 10.06 -27.47
C ALA A 573 1.58 10.30 -28.76
N PRO A 574 1.07 11.53 -29.03
CA PRO A 574 0.41 11.81 -30.29
C PRO A 574 1.34 11.46 -31.45
N ALA A 575 0.81 10.76 -32.46
CA ALA A 575 1.55 10.46 -33.68
C ALA A 575 2.04 11.77 -34.29
N ALA A 576 3.37 11.94 -34.41
CA ALA A 576 3.93 13.07 -35.12
C ALA A 576 3.48 12.97 -36.57
N GLU A 577 2.85 14.04 -37.08
CA GLU A 577 2.53 14.16 -38.49
C GLU A 577 3.79 14.04 -39.34
N ASP A 578 3.72 13.25 -40.39
CA ASP A 578 4.74 12.92 -41.35
C ASP A 578 5.44 14.17 -41.92
N ALA A 579 6.72 14.30 -41.68
CA ALA A 579 7.59 15.11 -42.48
C ALA A 579 8.84 14.27 -42.87
N GLY A 580 8.77 13.73 -44.08
CA GLY A 580 9.94 13.49 -44.95
C GLY A 580 10.94 12.41 -44.53
N GLN A 581 10.92 11.32 -45.30
CA GLN A 581 11.90 10.23 -45.32
C GLN A 581 13.35 10.69 -45.27
N SER A 582 14.14 10.08 -44.38
CA SER A 582 15.51 9.64 -44.73
C SER A 582 15.88 8.44 -43.84
N ASP A 583 16.25 7.37 -44.53
CA ASP A 583 16.81 6.12 -44.00
C ASP A 583 18.01 6.37 -43.07
N THR A 584 17.93 5.93 -41.86
CA THR A 584 19.13 5.40 -41.14
C THR A 584 18.67 4.55 -39.94
N SER A 585 19.14 3.34 -39.92
CA SER A 585 18.99 2.35 -38.83
C SER A 585 19.32 2.96 -37.45
N VAL A 586 18.37 3.02 -36.54
CA VAL A 586 18.61 3.47 -35.16
C VAL A 586 18.42 2.31 -34.19
N ALA A 587 19.52 1.97 -33.57
CA ALA A 587 19.59 1.11 -32.41
C ALA A 587 18.76 1.70 -31.25
N LEU A 588 18.03 0.84 -30.55
CA LEU A 588 17.26 1.14 -29.35
C LEU A 588 18.13 1.80 -28.26
N THR A 589 17.97 3.10 -28.08
CA THR A 589 18.53 3.82 -26.93
C THR A 589 17.46 4.10 -25.87
N SER A 590 17.75 3.70 -24.65
CA SER A 590 16.99 4.02 -23.43
C SER A 590 16.86 5.55 -23.24
N PRO A 591 15.79 6.05 -22.59
CA PRO A 591 15.56 7.48 -22.43
C PRO A 591 16.68 8.15 -21.64
N LYS A 592 17.22 9.24 -22.17
CA LYS A 592 18.21 10.08 -21.52
C LYS A 592 17.59 10.81 -20.35
N VAL A 593 18.10 10.54 -19.15
CA VAL A 593 17.93 11.40 -17.97
C VAL A 593 18.58 12.77 -18.25
N PRO A 594 17.98 13.91 -17.91
CA PRO A 594 18.58 15.22 -18.10
C PRO A 594 19.92 15.29 -17.38
N ALA A 595 20.94 15.80 -18.08
CA ALA A 595 22.27 15.93 -17.53
C ALA A 595 22.28 16.96 -16.39
N ILE A 596 22.55 16.49 -15.19
CA ILE A 596 22.91 17.35 -14.05
C ILE A 596 24.25 18.01 -14.43
N LYS A 597 24.26 19.36 -14.43
CA LYS A 597 25.48 20.13 -14.67
C LYS A 597 26.55 19.70 -13.68
N SER A 598 27.73 19.32 -14.19
CA SER A 598 28.90 18.97 -13.39
C SER A 598 29.27 20.14 -12.46
N VAL A 599 29.29 19.86 -11.17
CA VAL A 599 29.88 20.77 -10.15
C VAL A 599 31.41 20.64 -10.28
N PRO A 600 32.17 21.74 -10.23
CA PRO A 600 33.62 21.67 -10.29
C PRO A 600 34.20 20.91 -9.10
N ASP A 601 35.30 20.20 -9.31
CA ASP A 601 35.99 19.27 -8.38
C ASP A 601 36.40 19.89 -7.01
N GLU A 602 36.44 21.21 -6.89
CA GLU A 602 36.78 21.88 -5.61
C GLU A 602 35.66 21.96 -4.57
N ALA A 603 34.39 21.72 -4.94
CA ALA A 603 33.26 21.73 -4.00
C ALA A 603 33.06 20.39 -3.26
N ALA A 604 33.82 19.35 -3.59
CA ALA A 604 33.65 17.99 -3.08
C ALA A 604 34.18 17.76 -1.66
N ARG A 605 34.67 18.76 -0.96
CA ARG A 605 35.36 18.62 0.37
C ARG A 605 34.78 19.51 1.45
N SER A 606 33.46 19.65 1.54
CA SER A 606 32.84 20.30 2.68
C SER A 606 31.84 19.35 3.35
N GLY A 607 32.11 18.99 4.59
CA GLY A 607 31.13 18.34 5.48
C GLY A 607 31.08 16.82 5.51
N GLY A 608 32.13 16.09 5.13
CA GLY A 608 32.18 14.61 5.30
C GLY A 608 31.27 13.81 4.37
N ILE A 609 30.60 14.44 3.39
CA ILE A 609 29.78 13.76 2.42
C ILE A 609 30.60 13.44 1.16
N VAL A 610 30.73 12.15 0.85
CA VAL A 610 31.36 11.67 -0.39
C VAL A 610 30.30 11.58 -1.49
N TYR A 611 30.38 12.44 -2.50
CA TYR A 611 29.52 12.36 -3.67
C TYR A 611 29.97 11.22 -4.60
N MET A 612 29.04 10.35 -5.02
CA MET A 612 29.33 9.27 -5.96
C MET A 612 29.66 9.85 -7.34
N THR A 613 30.80 9.49 -7.88
CA THR A 613 31.25 9.90 -9.22
C THR A 613 30.38 9.31 -10.31
N LYS A 614 30.46 9.87 -11.54
CA LYS A 614 29.81 9.30 -12.74
C LYS A 614 30.31 7.85 -12.94
N PRO A 615 29.42 6.88 -13.26
CA PRO A 615 29.85 5.50 -13.49
C PRO A 615 30.92 5.41 -14.56
N LEU A 616 31.90 4.54 -14.35
CA LEU A 616 32.92 4.20 -15.36
C LEU A 616 32.23 3.57 -16.58
N GLU A 617 32.65 3.93 -17.77
CA GLU A 617 32.21 3.30 -19.02
C GLU A 617 32.72 1.86 -19.11
N ARG A 618 31.86 0.94 -19.56
CA ARG A 618 32.17 -0.47 -19.70
C ARG A 618 32.88 -0.69 -21.04
N ASP A 619 34.04 -1.35 -21.03
CA ASP A 619 34.69 -1.80 -22.24
C ASP A 619 33.89 -2.93 -22.92
N ALA A 620 34.00 -3.06 -24.22
CA ALA A 620 33.30 -4.07 -25.01
C ALA A 620 33.59 -5.50 -24.53
N ALA A 621 34.80 -5.76 -24.06
CA ALA A 621 35.23 -7.02 -23.46
C ALA A 621 35.97 -6.75 -22.16
N LEU A 622 35.70 -7.55 -21.13
CA LEU A 622 36.34 -7.50 -19.83
C LEU A 622 37.00 -8.85 -19.54
N GLU A 623 38.16 -8.83 -18.91
CA GLU A 623 38.81 -10.02 -18.36
C GLU A 623 38.25 -10.30 -16.97
N GLY A 624 38.00 -11.58 -16.64
CA GLY A 624 37.45 -11.96 -15.36
C GLY A 624 37.91 -13.33 -14.87
N ILE A 625 37.72 -13.56 -13.57
CA ILE A 625 38.04 -14.81 -12.89
C ILE A 625 36.79 -15.37 -12.26
N THR A 626 36.54 -16.68 -12.44
CA THR A 626 35.43 -17.38 -11.80
C THR A 626 35.94 -18.21 -10.65
N TYR A 627 35.33 -17.99 -9.47
CA TYR A 627 35.60 -18.70 -8.22
C TYR A 627 34.46 -19.65 -7.90
N LYS A 628 34.76 -20.80 -7.27
CA LYS A 628 33.78 -21.77 -6.84
C LYS A 628 33.72 -21.80 -5.32
N ILE A 629 32.55 -21.51 -4.75
CA ILE A 629 32.25 -21.68 -3.33
C ILE A 629 31.43 -22.95 -3.15
N LYS A 630 31.91 -23.89 -2.34
CA LYS A 630 31.15 -25.06 -1.91
C LYS A 630 30.72 -24.88 -0.45
N TRP A 631 29.50 -24.33 -0.26
CA TRP A 631 28.97 -24.13 1.07
C TRP A 631 28.47 -25.45 1.64
N PRO A 632 28.90 -25.85 2.86
CA PRO A 632 28.56 -27.18 3.40
C PRO A 632 27.08 -27.45 3.60
N ALA A 633 26.27 -26.42 3.82
CA ALA A 633 24.81 -26.54 3.97
C ALA A 633 24.03 -26.47 2.65
N SER A 634 24.72 -26.28 1.49
CA SER A 634 24.06 -26.20 0.19
C SER A 634 24.39 -27.43 -0.67
N ALA A 635 23.38 -28.05 -1.25
CA ALA A 635 23.53 -29.15 -2.20
C ALA A 635 24.27 -28.73 -3.49
N HIS A 636 24.27 -27.44 -3.82
CA HIS A 636 24.85 -26.88 -5.04
C HIS A 636 25.95 -25.85 -4.71
N ALA A 637 27.01 -25.86 -5.51
CA ALA A 637 28.05 -24.84 -5.41
C ALA A 637 27.57 -23.50 -5.97
N LEU A 638 28.13 -22.40 -5.44
CA LEU A 638 28.03 -21.07 -6.02
C LEU A 638 29.27 -20.81 -6.89
N TYR A 639 29.05 -20.10 -7.97
CA TYR A 639 30.12 -19.62 -8.85
C TYR A 639 30.10 -18.09 -8.85
N VAL A 640 31.20 -17.48 -8.44
CA VAL A 640 31.38 -16.04 -8.37
C VAL A 640 32.36 -15.63 -9.46
N THR A 641 31.87 -14.92 -10.46
CA THR A 641 32.70 -14.36 -11.55
C THR A 641 32.90 -12.88 -11.29
N ILE A 642 34.15 -12.43 -11.24
CA ILE A 642 34.49 -11.02 -11.08
C ILE A 642 35.25 -10.60 -12.34
N ASN A 643 34.73 -9.61 -13.06
CA ASN A 643 35.32 -9.03 -14.24
C ASN A 643 35.96 -7.70 -13.85
N ASP A 644 37.17 -7.49 -14.41
CA ASP A 644 38.00 -6.31 -14.12
C ASP A 644 38.00 -5.34 -15.30
N ILE A 645 38.27 -4.08 -15.01
CA ILE A 645 38.58 -3.06 -15.97
C ILE A 645 39.99 -2.52 -15.68
N VAL A 646 40.76 -2.16 -16.74
CA VAL A 646 42.05 -1.49 -16.59
C VAL A 646 41.86 -0.01 -16.93
N ARG A 647 42.19 0.85 -15.98
CA ARG A 647 42.19 2.30 -16.14
C ARG A 647 43.48 2.86 -15.54
N ASP A 648 44.14 3.74 -16.28
CA ASP A 648 45.41 4.37 -15.90
C ASP A 648 46.48 3.35 -15.45
N GLY A 649 46.54 2.21 -16.18
CA GLY A 649 47.46 1.12 -15.89
C GLY A 649 47.17 0.28 -14.66
N ARG A 650 46.08 0.57 -13.93
CA ARG A 650 45.64 -0.19 -12.75
C ARG A 650 44.43 -1.09 -13.06
N ARG A 651 44.52 -2.34 -12.66
CA ARG A 651 43.42 -3.32 -12.75
C ARG A 651 42.54 -3.21 -11.54
N ARG A 652 41.23 -3.15 -11.73
CA ARG A 652 40.24 -3.00 -10.66
C ARG A 652 38.96 -3.80 -10.94
N PRO A 653 38.25 -4.31 -9.90
CA PRO A 653 36.97 -4.97 -10.12
C PRO A 653 35.95 -3.98 -10.66
N PHE A 654 35.16 -4.45 -11.65
CA PHE A 654 34.17 -3.63 -12.35
C PHE A 654 32.75 -4.19 -12.26
N GLU A 655 32.61 -5.52 -12.38
CA GLU A 655 31.32 -6.20 -12.25
C GLU A 655 31.50 -7.60 -11.68
N ILE A 656 30.47 -8.06 -10.96
CA ILE A 656 30.42 -9.39 -10.35
C ILE A 656 29.17 -10.12 -10.80
N PHE A 657 29.25 -11.45 -10.98
CA PHE A 657 28.14 -12.35 -11.26
C PHE A 657 28.20 -13.52 -10.27
N ILE A 658 27.07 -13.77 -9.60
CA ILE A 658 26.94 -14.87 -8.66
C ILE A 658 25.88 -15.83 -9.17
N ASN A 659 26.30 -17.03 -9.57
CA ASN A 659 25.45 -18.04 -10.18
C ASN A 659 25.36 -19.27 -9.28
N THR A 660 24.15 -19.80 -9.11
CA THR A 660 23.89 -21.03 -8.37
C THR A 660 22.70 -21.77 -8.99
N LYS A 661 22.69 -23.11 -8.86
CA LYS A 661 21.51 -23.94 -9.17
C LYS A 661 20.50 -24.01 -8.02
N ASN A 662 20.83 -23.47 -6.86
CA ASN A 662 19.92 -23.41 -5.73
C ASN A 662 18.90 -22.27 -5.93
N LEU A 663 17.64 -22.63 -6.21
CA LEU A 663 16.57 -21.67 -6.45
C LEU A 663 16.23 -20.81 -5.22
N GLU A 664 16.46 -21.33 -4.03
CA GLU A 664 16.27 -20.63 -2.76
C GLU A 664 17.18 -19.39 -2.65
N HIS A 665 18.38 -19.48 -3.23
CA HIS A 665 19.35 -18.38 -3.21
C HIS A 665 19.29 -17.46 -4.43
N TYR A 666 18.52 -17.82 -5.46
CA TYR A 666 18.57 -17.13 -6.76
C TYR A 666 18.22 -15.65 -6.66
N ALA A 667 17.13 -15.28 -6.01
CA ALA A 667 16.65 -13.91 -5.98
C ALA A 667 17.63 -12.95 -5.30
N TRP A 668 18.14 -13.32 -4.13
CA TRP A 668 19.06 -12.46 -3.39
C TRP A 668 20.47 -12.46 -4.02
N THR A 669 20.94 -13.54 -4.65
CA THR A 669 22.23 -13.55 -5.36
C THR A 669 22.20 -12.63 -6.58
N VAL A 670 21.07 -12.58 -7.31
CA VAL A 670 20.89 -11.63 -8.43
C VAL A 670 20.86 -10.18 -7.90
N ALA A 671 20.16 -9.91 -6.82
CA ALA A 671 20.11 -8.58 -6.21
C ALA A 671 21.50 -8.12 -5.75
N LEU A 672 22.21 -8.99 -5.04
CA LEU A 672 23.57 -8.73 -4.56
C LEU A 672 24.55 -8.49 -5.71
N THR A 673 24.51 -9.31 -6.76
CA THR A 673 25.27 -9.12 -7.99
C THR A 673 25.10 -7.72 -8.56
N ARG A 674 23.85 -7.23 -8.68
CA ARG A 674 23.54 -5.91 -9.23
C ARG A 674 24.04 -4.78 -8.34
N MET A 675 23.87 -4.91 -7.00
CA MET A 675 24.29 -3.91 -6.03
C MET A 675 25.82 -3.76 -6.00
N ILE A 676 26.56 -4.87 -5.89
CA ILE A 676 28.02 -4.85 -5.87
C ILE A 676 28.56 -4.31 -7.18
N SER A 677 28.03 -4.75 -8.33
CA SER A 677 28.44 -4.23 -9.64
C SER A 677 28.17 -2.73 -9.78
N ALA A 678 27.07 -2.23 -9.23
CA ALA A 678 26.76 -0.79 -9.23
C ALA A 678 27.78 0.01 -8.40
N VAL A 679 28.24 -0.54 -7.27
CA VAL A 679 29.30 0.07 -6.43
C VAL A 679 30.62 0.05 -7.18
N PHE A 680 31.04 -1.08 -7.73
CA PHE A 680 32.32 -1.22 -8.45
C PHE A 680 32.44 -0.25 -9.63
N ARG A 681 31.33 -0.02 -10.35
CA ARG A 681 31.28 0.92 -11.50
C ARG A 681 31.41 2.39 -11.09
N ARG A 682 31.23 2.73 -9.83
CA ARG A 682 31.38 4.13 -9.37
C ARG A 682 32.85 4.54 -9.18
N GLY A 683 33.75 3.59 -9.15
CA GLY A 683 35.18 3.89 -8.94
C GLY A 683 35.51 4.15 -7.46
N GLY A 684 36.68 4.72 -7.18
CA GLY A 684 37.16 4.96 -5.84
C GLY A 684 37.57 3.67 -5.08
N ASP A 685 37.70 3.75 -3.75
CA ASP A 685 37.98 2.59 -2.93
C ASP A 685 36.70 1.76 -2.73
N VAL A 686 36.70 0.54 -3.26
CA VAL A 686 35.57 -0.40 -3.15
C VAL A 686 35.89 -1.61 -2.29
N ALA A 687 37.00 -1.59 -1.54
CA ALA A 687 37.45 -2.66 -0.65
C ALA A 687 36.44 -2.92 0.49
N PHE A 688 35.77 -1.88 0.98
CA PHE A 688 34.76 -1.96 2.01
C PHE A 688 33.64 -2.95 1.71
N VAL A 689 33.35 -3.22 0.42
CA VAL A 689 32.31 -4.20 0.02
C VAL A 689 32.66 -5.60 0.52
N ALA A 690 33.94 -5.97 0.49
CA ALA A 690 34.39 -7.26 1.02
C ALA A 690 34.29 -7.30 2.54
N GLU A 691 34.66 -6.21 3.22
CA GLU A 691 34.59 -6.07 4.69
C GLU A 691 33.15 -6.19 5.18
N GLU A 692 32.21 -5.45 4.58
CA GLU A 692 30.79 -5.47 4.95
C GLU A 692 30.17 -6.87 4.76
N LEU A 693 30.48 -7.55 3.65
CA LEU A 693 30.01 -8.90 3.44
C LEU A 693 30.59 -9.91 4.44
N LYS A 694 31.86 -9.77 4.82
CA LYS A 694 32.51 -10.61 5.82
C LYS A 694 31.96 -10.43 7.22
N ALA A 695 31.40 -9.24 7.51
CA ALA A 695 30.77 -8.94 8.80
C ALA A 695 29.38 -9.58 8.97
N VAL A 696 28.79 -10.17 7.94
CA VAL A 696 27.46 -10.76 7.99
C VAL A 696 27.49 -12.15 8.64
N PHE A 697 26.68 -12.33 9.69
CA PHE A 697 26.49 -13.61 10.37
C PHE A 697 25.21 -14.29 9.90
N ASP A 698 25.27 -15.62 9.78
CA ASP A 698 24.11 -16.45 9.50
C ASP A 698 23.39 -16.81 10.84
N PRO A 699 22.07 -16.55 10.94
CA PRO A 699 21.31 -16.93 12.15
C PRO A 699 21.36 -18.42 12.46
N GLU A 700 21.52 -19.28 11.45
CA GLU A 700 21.69 -20.74 11.59
C GLU A 700 23.13 -21.15 11.95
N GLY A 701 24.02 -20.18 12.06
CA GLY A 701 25.44 -20.38 12.36
C GLY A 701 26.31 -20.57 11.12
N GLY A 702 27.57 -20.14 11.21
CA GLY A 702 28.58 -20.28 10.18
C GLY A 702 29.05 -21.74 9.99
N ARG A 703 29.99 -21.93 9.06
CA ARG A 703 30.53 -23.25 8.71
C ARG A 703 32.06 -23.21 8.68
N TRP A 704 32.66 -24.34 9.00
CA TRP A 704 34.11 -24.53 8.83
C TRP A 704 34.43 -24.82 7.37
N MET A 705 35.27 -23.97 6.77
CA MET A 705 35.70 -24.11 5.39
C MET A 705 37.22 -24.00 5.34
N GLN A 706 37.87 -25.01 4.75
CA GLN A 706 39.33 -25.03 4.57
C GLN A 706 40.13 -24.69 5.85
N GLY A 707 39.67 -25.21 7.02
CA GLY A 707 40.35 -25.01 8.27
C GLY A 707 40.07 -23.71 9.01
N ARG A 708 39.21 -22.83 8.49
CA ARG A 708 38.76 -21.61 9.18
C ARG A 708 37.25 -21.55 9.30
N TYR A 709 36.77 -20.84 10.31
CA TYR A 709 35.33 -20.58 10.48
C TYR A 709 34.88 -19.41 9.62
N VAL A 710 33.83 -19.64 8.81
CA VAL A 710 33.22 -18.61 7.96
C VAL A 710 31.81 -18.35 8.48
N PRO A 711 31.49 -17.10 8.90
CA PRO A 711 30.25 -16.80 9.63
C PRO A 711 28.98 -16.96 8.83
N SER A 712 29.03 -16.79 7.48
CA SER A 712 27.87 -16.94 6.61
C SER A 712 28.30 -17.21 5.16
N LEU A 713 27.32 -17.58 4.32
CA LEU A 713 27.54 -17.67 2.86
C LEU A 713 27.90 -16.30 2.26
N LEU A 714 27.38 -15.20 2.79
CA LEU A 714 27.73 -13.84 2.38
C LEU A 714 29.17 -13.52 2.75
N ALA A 715 29.63 -13.94 3.93
CA ALA A 715 31.02 -13.80 4.32
C ALA A 715 31.96 -14.60 3.41
N ALA A 716 31.54 -15.78 2.93
CA ALA A 716 32.33 -16.54 1.94
C ALA A 716 32.42 -15.83 0.58
N ILE A 717 31.41 -15.09 0.18
CA ILE A 717 31.44 -14.24 -1.03
C ILE A 717 32.37 -13.04 -0.78
N GLY A 718 32.32 -12.42 0.37
CA GLY A 718 33.24 -11.34 0.77
C GLY A 718 34.70 -11.78 0.72
N ASP A 719 35.01 -12.97 1.24
CA ASP A 719 36.35 -13.57 1.15
C ASP A 719 36.84 -13.75 -0.30
N VAL A 720 35.96 -14.17 -1.20
CA VAL A 720 36.30 -14.31 -2.63
C VAL A 720 36.61 -12.96 -3.27
N ILE A 721 35.82 -11.92 -2.93
CA ILE A 721 36.05 -10.56 -3.43
C ILE A 721 37.40 -10.01 -2.95
N GLU A 722 37.71 -10.17 -1.68
CA GLU A 722 39.00 -9.75 -1.09
C GLU A 722 40.17 -10.49 -1.73
N GLN A 723 40.08 -11.83 -1.87
CA GLN A 723 41.11 -12.62 -2.54
C GLN A 723 41.32 -12.19 -4.00
N HIS A 724 40.24 -11.85 -4.70
CA HIS A 724 40.33 -11.34 -6.04
C HIS A 724 41.06 -9.99 -6.09
N MET A 725 40.74 -9.04 -5.20
CA MET A 725 41.37 -7.74 -5.09
C MET A 725 42.87 -7.82 -4.75
N LEU A 726 43.22 -8.74 -3.84
CA LEU A 726 44.64 -9.04 -3.52
C LEU A 726 45.36 -9.64 -4.73
N ARG A 727 44.74 -10.59 -5.44
CA ARG A 727 45.31 -11.26 -6.57
C ARG A 727 45.54 -10.32 -7.76
N THR A 728 44.65 -9.33 -7.96
CA THR A 728 44.73 -8.38 -9.07
C THR A 728 45.60 -7.16 -8.73
N GLY A 729 46.11 -7.07 -7.51
CA GLY A 729 46.92 -5.95 -7.03
C GLY A 729 46.11 -4.68 -6.71
N PHE A 730 44.77 -4.80 -6.66
CA PHE A 730 43.90 -3.68 -6.23
C PHE A 730 44.00 -3.44 -4.72
N LEU A 731 44.19 -4.51 -3.93
CA LEU A 731 44.58 -4.46 -2.52
C LEU A 731 46.04 -4.97 -2.38
N THR A 732 46.77 -4.40 -1.43
CA THR A 732 48.09 -4.90 -0.97
C THR A 732 47.98 -5.57 0.39
N PRO A 733 48.76 -6.66 0.65
CA PRO A 733 48.77 -7.26 1.97
C PRO A 733 49.18 -6.24 3.06
N GLU A 734 48.59 -6.35 4.26
CA GLU A 734 48.96 -5.49 5.41
C GLU A 734 50.48 -5.53 5.64
N GLY A 735 51.15 -4.37 5.55
CA GLY A 735 52.56 -4.23 5.83
C GLY A 735 53.42 -3.63 4.68
N SER A 736 52.91 -3.46 3.49
CA SER A 736 53.58 -2.74 2.40
C SER A 736 53.02 -1.33 2.31
N GLY A 737 53.78 -0.34 2.72
CA GLY A 737 53.41 1.07 2.58
C GLY A 737 53.17 1.44 1.11
N GLN A 738 52.05 2.08 0.82
CA GLN A 738 51.73 2.64 -0.50
C GLN A 738 52.41 4.00 -0.64
N THR A 739 53.26 4.17 -1.62
CA THR A 739 53.67 5.50 -2.11
C THR A 739 52.70 5.93 -3.23
N ASP A 740 52.03 7.08 -3.03
CA ASP A 740 51.33 7.77 -4.09
C ASP A 740 52.34 8.30 -5.15
N PRO A 741 51.92 8.48 -6.42
CA PRO A 741 52.80 9.02 -7.47
C PRO A 741 53.46 10.37 -7.14
N ASP A 742 52.93 11.09 -6.13
CA ASP A 742 53.43 12.39 -5.67
C ASP A 742 54.40 12.30 -4.45
N GLY A 743 54.84 11.09 -4.05
CA GLY A 743 55.91 10.91 -3.06
C GLY A 743 55.57 11.22 -1.61
N VAL A 744 54.31 11.25 -1.21
CA VAL A 744 53.91 11.48 0.17
C VAL A 744 53.64 10.15 0.88
N GLU A 745 54.48 9.80 1.85
CA GLU A 745 54.23 8.67 2.77
C GLU A 745 53.03 9.00 3.66
N ARG A 746 51.97 8.17 3.64
CA ARG A 746 50.88 8.21 4.58
C ARG A 746 50.97 7.04 5.57
N GLU A 747 50.88 7.32 6.85
CA GLU A 747 50.81 6.32 7.90
C GLU A 747 49.57 5.41 7.70
N PRO A 748 49.63 4.10 8.01
CA PRO A 748 48.55 3.17 7.88
C PRO A 748 47.38 3.54 8.84
N VAL A 749 46.25 3.86 8.30
CA VAL A 749 45.01 4.15 9.06
C VAL A 749 44.41 2.84 9.51
N THR A 750 44.25 2.63 10.83
CA THR A 750 43.59 1.46 11.41
C THR A 750 42.08 1.46 11.13
N ILE A 751 41.41 0.27 11.19
CA ILE A 751 39.98 0.08 10.97
C ILE A 751 39.12 1.05 11.81
N ALA A 752 39.54 1.35 13.05
CA ALA A 752 38.85 2.30 13.94
C ALA A 752 38.89 3.76 13.46
N GLN A 753 39.91 4.16 12.71
CA GLN A 753 40.07 5.50 12.13
C GLN A 753 39.29 5.63 10.81
N ARG A 754 39.07 4.53 10.07
CA ARG A 754 38.24 4.50 8.86
C ARG A 754 36.73 4.56 9.14
N ALA A 755 36.34 4.10 10.33
CA ALA A 755 34.91 4.06 10.73
C ALA A 755 34.39 5.39 11.31
N GLY A 756 35.21 6.45 11.42
CA GLY A 756 34.71 7.78 11.83
C GLY A 756 34.18 7.86 13.27
N LEU A 757 34.55 6.91 14.14
CA LEU A 757 34.17 6.94 15.55
C LEU A 757 35.14 7.91 16.30
N GLY A 758 34.72 9.18 16.36
CA GLY A 758 35.43 10.21 17.14
C GLY A 758 35.46 9.84 18.64
N ARG A 759 36.64 9.88 19.22
CA ARG A 759 36.80 9.95 20.66
C ARG A 759 36.60 11.40 21.06
N ASP A 760 35.60 11.71 21.85
CA ASP A 760 35.54 12.93 22.63
C ASP A 760 36.58 12.86 23.73
N ASP A 761 37.57 13.75 23.64
CA ASP A 761 38.58 13.99 24.69
C ASP A 761 37.88 14.65 25.88
N HIS A 762 37.57 13.88 26.92
CA HIS A 762 37.41 14.41 28.24
C HIS A 762 38.67 14.15 29.04
N GLN A 763 39.45 15.22 29.24
CA GLN A 763 40.54 15.30 30.23
C GLN A 763 39.97 14.98 31.62
N VAL A 764 40.45 13.90 32.25
CA VAL A 764 40.32 13.66 33.66
C VAL A 764 41.74 13.68 34.27
N ALA A 765 41.89 14.55 35.24
CA ALA A 765 43.12 14.82 35.96
C ALA A 765 43.69 13.56 36.64
N GLU A 766 45.00 13.41 36.57
CA GLU A 766 45.79 12.44 37.34
C GLU A 766 45.66 12.71 38.85
N THR A 767 45.28 11.64 39.58
CA THR A 767 45.73 11.51 41.00
C THR A 767 46.40 10.14 41.18
N THR A 768 47.64 10.24 41.54
CA THR A 768 48.55 9.16 41.94
C THR A 768 48.07 8.50 43.24
N ASN A 769 48.02 7.16 43.25
CA ASN A 769 48.71 6.31 44.27
C ASN A 769 48.34 4.83 44.10
N GLY A 770 49.30 4.04 43.92
CA GLY A 770 49.81 2.78 44.06
C GLY A 770 49.05 1.63 44.62
N GLU A 771 49.07 0.53 44.00
CA GLU A 771 49.59 -0.76 44.41
C GLU A 771 49.17 -1.81 43.35
N PRO A 772 50.04 -2.72 42.91
CA PRO A 772 49.73 -3.69 41.90
C PRO A 772 48.96 -4.87 42.46
N LEU A 773 47.79 -5.16 41.86
CA LEU A 773 47.02 -6.37 42.16
C LEU A 773 47.66 -7.61 41.49
N PRO A 774 47.60 -8.78 42.15
CA PRO A 774 48.42 -9.96 41.80
C PRO A 774 47.84 -10.65 40.53
N ARG A 775 48.80 -11.16 39.73
CA ARG A 775 48.55 -11.99 38.55
C ARG A 775 47.72 -13.24 38.91
N SER A 776 46.72 -13.49 38.07
CA SER A 776 45.71 -14.53 38.07
C SER A 776 46.22 -15.93 38.42
N ALA A 777 45.56 -16.55 39.36
CA ALA A 777 45.58 -18.01 39.55
C ALA A 777 44.84 -18.68 38.40
N SER A 778 45.45 -19.68 37.79
CA SER A 778 44.85 -20.58 36.79
C SER A 778 43.65 -21.30 37.40
N ILE A 779 42.44 -21.09 36.87
CA ILE A 779 41.24 -21.72 37.37
C ILE A 779 40.99 -22.98 36.56
N SER A 780 41.25 -24.12 37.15
CA SER A 780 40.86 -25.45 36.66
C SER A 780 39.33 -25.58 36.77
N GLY A 781 38.62 -25.76 35.63
CA GLY A 781 37.17 -26.07 35.62
C GLY A 781 36.29 -25.25 34.70
N ALA A 782 36.77 -24.20 34.08
CA ALA A 782 35.97 -23.45 33.11
C ALA A 782 35.88 -24.14 31.73
N ARG A 783 34.70 -24.23 31.17
CA ARG A 783 34.45 -24.80 29.82
C ARG A 783 34.56 -23.71 28.77
N ILE A 784 34.77 -24.12 27.52
CA ILE A 784 34.79 -23.23 26.36
C ILE A 784 33.37 -22.73 26.10
N CYS A 785 33.20 -21.41 26.00
CA CYS A 785 31.92 -20.80 25.67
C CYS A 785 31.59 -21.02 24.19
N PRO A 786 30.40 -21.54 23.85
CA PRO A 786 30.02 -21.77 22.47
C PRO A 786 29.76 -20.48 21.69
N ARG A 787 29.66 -19.32 22.38
CA ARG A 787 29.40 -18.04 21.74
C ARG A 787 30.67 -17.26 21.41
N CYS A 788 31.64 -17.21 22.30
CA CYS A 788 32.85 -16.43 22.09
C CYS A 788 34.14 -17.25 21.98
N GLY A 789 34.06 -18.60 22.12
CA GLY A 789 35.24 -19.49 22.03
C GLY A 789 36.20 -19.41 23.23
N GLU A 790 36.01 -18.50 24.20
CA GLU A 790 36.88 -18.38 25.37
C GLU A 790 36.56 -19.41 26.43
N ARG A 791 37.60 -19.81 27.20
CA ARG A 791 37.48 -20.77 28.30
C ARG A 791 37.00 -20.05 29.58
N ALA A 792 35.79 -19.46 29.50
CA ALA A 792 35.20 -18.58 30.51
C ALA A 792 33.76 -19.01 30.93
N LEU A 793 33.29 -20.19 30.50
CA LEU A 793 31.95 -20.69 30.82
C LEU A 793 31.94 -21.34 32.21
N ARG A 794 31.13 -20.79 33.12
CA ARG A 794 30.98 -21.24 34.51
C ARG A 794 29.52 -21.51 34.84
N ARG A 795 29.27 -22.36 35.82
CA ARG A 795 27.93 -22.61 36.34
C ARG A 795 27.64 -21.62 37.48
N ILE A 796 26.71 -20.69 37.24
CA ILE A 796 26.26 -19.67 38.19
C ILE A 796 24.75 -19.87 38.38
N GLU A 797 24.32 -20.08 39.61
CA GLU A 797 22.91 -20.29 39.97
C GLU A 797 22.19 -21.38 39.12
N GLY A 798 22.89 -22.46 38.79
CA GLY A 798 22.31 -23.54 37.98
C GLY A 798 22.45 -23.38 36.46
N CYS A 799 22.81 -22.21 35.95
CA CYS A 799 23.00 -21.92 34.55
C CYS A 799 24.48 -21.87 34.14
N TRP A 800 24.83 -22.32 32.93
CA TRP A 800 26.14 -22.13 32.35
C TRP A 800 26.30 -20.72 31.81
N THR A 801 27.01 -19.81 32.50
CA THR A 801 27.17 -18.42 32.12
C THR A 801 28.66 -18.12 31.78
N CYS A 802 28.87 -17.41 30.67
CA CYS A 802 30.20 -17.01 30.23
C CYS A 802 30.56 -15.66 30.83
N ALA A 803 31.73 -15.58 31.46
CA ALA A 803 32.22 -14.37 32.08
C ALA A 803 32.71 -13.32 31.06
N SER A 804 33.03 -13.74 29.82
CA SER A 804 33.58 -12.86 28.79
C SER A 804 32.54 -12.26 27.82
N CYS A 805 31.40 -12.94 27.59
CA CYS A 805 30.41 -12.48 26.57
C CYS A 805 28.94 -12.53 27.01
N THR A 806 28.69 -12.67 28.32
CA THR A 806 27.33 -12.74 28.90
C THR A 806 26.43 -13.88 28.37
N TYR A 807 26.94 -14.84 27.59
CA TYR A 807 26.17 -16.02 27.15
C TYR A 807 25.76 -16.82 28.40
N SER A 808 24.45 -17.12 28.48
CA SER A 808 23.90 -17.98 29.56
C SER A 808 22.98 -19.03 29.01
N ARG A 809 23.07 -20.28 29.51
CA ARG A 809 22.20 -21.40 29.18
C ARG A 809 21.80 -22.13 30.44
N CYS A 810 20.54 -22.06 30.79
CA CYS A 810 19.92 -22.87 31.84
C CYS A 810 19.44 -24.18 31.23
N GLY A 811 19.80 -25.30 31.84
CA GLY A 811 19.73 -26.64 31.30
C GLY A 811 18.38 -27.28 31.23
#